data_d5f7aef920615c841a3a566cf65e24ed
#
_entry.id   d5f7aef920615c841a3a566cf65e24ed
#
_cell.length_a   1.000
_cell.length_b   1.000
_cell.length_c   1.000
_cell.angle_alpha   90.00
_cell.angle_beta   90.00
_cell.angle_gamma   90.00
#
_symmetry.space_group_name_H-M   'P 1'
#
loop_
_entity.id
_entity.type
_entity.pdbx_description
1 polymer ?
#
loop_
_entity_poly.entity_id
_entity_poly.type
_entity_poly.pdbx_seq_one_letter_code
_entity_poly.pdbx_strand_id
1 'polypeptide(L)'
;MEKGIIIKGARQNNLKNIDLTLPRNKLIVFTGLSGSGKSSLAFDTIYAEGQRKYVESLSAYARQFLGQMNKPDVDKIAGLSPAISIDQKSTSHNPRSTVGTVTEIHDYLRMLYAHASRAFCPHCGKPIRRQTVDQIVDALLSLPERTKLMLLGPVAVAKKGTHKKLLEELRKEGYVRVRVDGDVLSLSDDIELTKNKKHTIEVVVDRIIVKDGIVRRLTDSVEAALKLGDGMMVGSIIGGKDMVFSTHFSCPDCGISLPKPEPRIFSFNNPFGACPACMGLGASLEADFHRILPDHTMPFRLGAIQPFPYNKETWLYKLLDAFLKSYGLTMDACYDDLPDQAKAEFENGGTALLSFQYTSPEGITKTYERPFEGIVPMTKRRYEEAWTEKMKETLSNYLIEKPCPVCHGARLKPESLAFRVGGKNIAEISSMAVIDLLDFMDHVTLSEKEKIIADQILREVKSRLSFLVNVGLDYLTLSRGASTLSGGEAQRIRLATQIGSGLVGVLYILDEPSIGLHQRDNDKLLATLKGMRDLGNTLIVVEHDEDTIRTADWVVDIGPGAGENGGSVVAEGTPEDVMKVKDSITGQYLRGEKYIPLPEKRRKGNGLSLTIHGAHEHNLKHIDVTIPLGAFTVVTGESGSGKSTLVNEILYQGLSNIKNHTSYRAGAFDSMDGAEYVDKIIDIDQQPIGRTPRSNPATYTGVFNDIRELFSQTSEAKMRGYKPGRFSFNMKGGRCEACHGDGIIKIEMQFLSDVYVPCEVCHGARYNRETLEVRYKGKNISDVLNMTIDEAVPFFENHDKILRKLKTLQEVGLGYIHLGQPATTMSGGEAQRVKLATELMRRGTGDTLYILDEPTTGLHSEDIRKLLIVLEKLVDQGNTVVVIEHNLDVVKTADYIIDLGPEGGDKGGEIVATGTPEEVAKVEASYTGQYLGPVIERTKKFMGAK
;
A
#
# COMPACT_ATOMS: atom_id res chain seq x y z
N MET A 1 -18.60 -30.69 -26.73
CA MET A 1 -17.86 -29.94 -25.70
C MET A 1 -17.90 -30.76 -24.43
N GLU A 2 -16.77 -30.97 -23.77
CA GLU A 2 -16.73 -31.62 -22.44
C GLU A 2 -17.59 -30.84 -21.47
N LYS A 3 -18.47 -31.51 -20.72
CA LYS A 3 -19.46 -30.88 -19.84
C LYS A 3 -18.84 -30.28 -18.55
N GLY A 4 -17.51 -30.36 -18.37
CA GLY A 4 -16.85 -29.90 -17.12
C GLY A 4 -15.34 -29.78 -17.30
N ILE A 5 -14.66 -29.34 -16.21
CA ILE A 5 -13.21 -29.38 -16.06
C ILE A 5 -12.89 -30.72 -15.39
N ILE A 6 -12.16 -31.60 -16.09
CA ILE A 6 -11.86 -32.96 -15.65
C ILE A 6 -10.40 -32.99 -15.20
N ILE A 7 -10.16 -33.26 -13.94
CA ILE A 7 -8.85 -33.39 -13.29
C ILE A 7 -8.62 -34.86 -12.99
N LYS A 8 -7.47 -35.39 -13.35
CA LYS A 8 -7.04 -36.77 -13.12
C LYS A 8 -5.67 -36.82 -12.50
N GLY A 9 -5.56 -37.50 -11.37
CA GLY A 9 -4.29 -37.81 -10.74
C GLY A 9 -3.54 -36.58 -10.23
N ALA A 10 -4.19 -35.63 -9.57
CA ALA A 10 -3.50 -34.47 -8.99
C ALA A 10 -2.74 -34.87 -7.71
N ARG A 11 -1.40 -34.65 -7.71
CA ARG A 11 -0.47 -35.02 -6.64
C ARG A 11 0.44 -33.88 -6.20
N GLN A 12 0.16 -32.64 -6.62
CA GLN A 12 0.98 -31.48 -6.27
C GLN A 12 0.98 -31.25 -4.76
N ASN A 13 2.16 -31.02 -4.16
CA ASN A 13 2.36 -30.83 -2.74
C ASN A 13 1.78 -31.98 -1.88
N ASN A 14 0.77 -31.72 -1.07
CA ASN A 14 0.15 -32.73 -0.21
C ASN A 14 -1.07 -33.44 -0.81
N LEU A 15 -1.40 -33.20 -2.10
CA LEU A 15 -2.56 -33.81 -2.74
C LEU A 15 -2.36 -35.32 -2.96
N LYS A 16 -3.39 -36.10 -2.64
CA LYS A 16 -3.38 -37.57 -2.65
C LYS A 16 -4.06 -38.16 -3.89
N ASN A 17 -3.46 -37.89 -5.07
CA ASN A 17 -3.95 -38.44 -6.35
C ASN A 17 -5.43 -38.15 -6.60
N ILE A 18 -5.79 -36.85 -6.55
CA ILE A 18 -7.18 -36.41 -6.66
C ILE A 18 -7.69 -36.56 -8.10
N ASP A 19 -8.82 -37.22 -8.23
CA ASP A 19 -9.69 -37.24 -9.41
C ASP A 19 -10.94 -36.39 -9.14
N LEU A 20 -11.23 -35.38 -9.97
CA LEU A 20 -12.30 -34.42 -9.74
C LEU A 20 -12.92 -33.95 -11.06
N THR A 21 -14.23 -33.75 -11.06
CA THR A 21 -14.93 -33.15 -12.22
C THR A 21 -15.72 -31.93 -11.79
N LEU A 22 -15.29 -30.75 -12.21
CA LEU A 22 -15.91 -29.48 -11.86
C LEU A 22 -16.86 -28.98 -12.93
N PRO A 23 -18.06 -28.50 -12.59
CA PRO A 23 -18.99 -27.94 -13.54
C PRO A 23 -18.48 -26.61 -14.11
N ARG A 24 -18.77 -26.29 -15.37
CA ARG A 24 -18.46 -24.98 -15.97
C ARG A 24 -19.58 -23.97 -15.72
N ASN A 25 -19.22 -22.68 -15.83
CA ASN A 25 -20.12 -21.54 -15.66
C ASN A 25 -20.85 -21.59 -14.30
N LYS A 26 -20.08 -21.90 -13.28
CA LYS A 26 -20.53 -22.04 -11.90
C LYS A 26 -19.59 -21.32 -10.95
N LEU A 27 -20.14 -20.90 -9.82
CA LEU A 27 -19.39 -20.47 -8.65
C LEU A 27 -19.03 -21.71 -7.83
N ILE A 28 -17.74 -22.07 -7.82
CA ILE A 28 -17.21 -23.26 -7.17
C ILE A 28 -16.38 -22.81 -5.97
N VAL A 29 -16.66 -23.30 -4.79
CA VAL A 29 -15.91 -23.00 -3.58
C VAL A 29 -15.06 -24.19 -3.16
N PHE A 30 -13.75 -23.98 -2.99
CA PHE A 30 -12.83 -24.91 -2.37
C PHE A 30 -12.68 -24.55 -0.91
N THR A 31 -13.06 -25.44 0.00
CA THR A 31 -13.04 -25.25 1.45
C THR A 31 -12.31 -26.39 2.16
N GLY A 32 -12.18 -26.31 3.48
CA GLY A 32 -11.50 -27.29 4.34
C GLY A 32 -10.50 -26.62 5.29
N LEU A 33 -9.87 -27.38 6.16
CA LEU A 33 -8.92 -26.89 7.15
C LEU A 33 -7.73 -26.15 6.54
N SER A 34 -7.09 -25.24 7.30
CA SER A 34 -5.83 -24.61 6.89
C SER A 34 -4.78 -25.69 6.65
N GLY A 35 -4.02 -25.60 5.53
CA GLY A 35 -3.05 -26.61 5.12
C GLY A 35 -3.64 -27.91 4.57
N SER A 36 -4.95 -28.01 4.27
CA SER A 36 -5.57 -29.22 3.71
C SER A 36 -5.25 -29.46 2.23
N GLY A 37 -4.70 -28.49 1.49
CA GLY A 37 -4.34 -28.62 0.08
C GLY A 37 -5.23 -27.83 -0.89
N LYS A 38 -6.12 -26.95 -0.40
CA LYS A 38 -7.00 -26.10 -1.22
C LYS A 38 -6.23 -25.28 -2.26
N SER A 39 -5.28 -24.48 -1.80
CA SER A 39 -4.47 -23.63 -2.65
C SER A 39 -3.59 -24.46 -3.58
N SER A 40 -3.10 -25.64 -3.14
CA SER A 40 -2.34 -26.57 -3.98
C SER A 40 -3.17 -27.08 -5.15
N LEU A 41 -4.47 -27.36 -4.94
CA LEU A 41 -5.35 -27.78 -6.02
C LEU A 41 -5.75 -26.60 -6.94
N ALA A 42 -6.13 -25.45 -6.35
CA ALA A 42 -6.60 -24.28 -7.09
C ALA A 42 -5.49 -23.60 -7.89
N PHE A 43 -4.39 -23.23 -7.22
CA PHE A 43 -3.31 -22.40 -7.80
C PHE A 43 -2.18 -23.24 -8.36
N ASP A 44 -1.59 -24.15 -7.56
CA ASP A 44 -0.40 -24.90 -7.95
C ASP A 44 -0.74 -26.00 -8.98
N THR A 45 -2.02 -26.38 -9.14
CA THR A 45 -2.45 -27.42 -10.08
C THR A 45 -3.32 -26.85 -11.22
N ILE A 46 -4.52 -26.35 -10.92
CA ILE A 46 -5.49 -25.95 -11.96
C ILE A 46 -5.04 -24.69 -12.68
N TYR A 47 -4.69 -23.63 -11.93
CA TYR A 47 -4.21 -22.38 -12.52
C TYR A 47 -2.88 -22.58 -13.23
N ALA A 48 -1.91 -23.25 -12.60
CA ALA A 48 -0.59 -23.49 -13.18
C ALA A 48 -0.68 -24.24 -14.52
N GLU A 49 -1.54 -25.27 -14.63
CA GLU A 49 -1.76 -26.00 -15.89
C GLU A 49 -2.50 -25.15 -16.93
N GLY A 50 -3.49 -24.34 -16.50
CA GLY A 50 -4.19 -23.42 -17.37
C GLY A 50 -3.26 -22.38 -17.98
N GLN A 51 -2.39 -21.78 -17.17
CA GLN A 51 -1.40 -20.79 -17.58
C GLN A 51 -0.33 -21.44 -18.48
N ARG A 52 0.15 -22.64 -18.12
CA ARG A 52 1.11 -23.40 -18.95
C ARG A 52 0.58 -23.64 -20.35
N LYS A 53 -0.67 -24.12 -20.46
CA LYS A 53 -1.32 -24.34 -21.77
C LYS A 53 -1.52 -23.07 -22.58
N TYR A 54 -1.84 -21.98 -21.90
CA TYR A 54 -1.94 -20.66 -22.54
C TYR A 54 -0.59 -20.21 -23.10
N VAL A 55 0.48 -20.28 -22.30
CA VAL A 55 1.84 -19.93 -22.73
C VAL A 55 2.31 -20.82 -23.89
N GLU A 56 2.01 -22.11 -23.84
CA GLU A 56 2.34 -23.04 -24.94
C GLU A 56 1.62 -22.69 -26.26
N SER A 57 0.46 -22.08 -26.20
CA SER A 57 -0.30 -21.64 -27.40
C SER A 57 0.31 -20.38 -28.04
N LEU A 58 1.20 -19.65 -27.35
CA LEU A 58 1.84 -18.45 -27.86
C LEU A 58 2.98 -18.76 -28.83
N SER A 59 3.40 -17.76 -29.60
CA SER A 59 4.53 -17.88 -30.52
C SER A 59 5.84 -18.23 -29.77
N ALA A 60 6.79 -18.89 -30.48
CA ALA A 60 8.09 -19.26 -29.91
C ALA A 60 8.84 -18.02 -29.37
N TYR A 61 8.68 -16.87 -30.00
CA TYR A 61 9.26 -15.60 -29.54
C TYR A 61 8.68 -15.15 -28.21
N ALA A 62 7.37 -15.14 -28.06
CA ALA A 62 6.70 -14.77 -26.80
C ALA A 62 7.08 -15.73 -25.66
N ARG A 63 7.21 -17.03 -25.93
CA ARG A 63 7.65 -18.03 -24.93
C ARG A 63 9.04 -17.80 -24.39
N GLN A 64 9.97 -17.24 -25.16
CA GLN A 64 11.33 -16.90 -24.69
C GLN A 64 11.30 -15.84 -23.59
N PHE A 65 10.34 -14.92 -23.61
CA PHE A 65 10.20 -13.88 -22.59
C PHE A 65 9.45 -14.34 -21.35
N LEU A 66 8.52 -15.29 -21.48
CA LEU A 66 7.68 -15.77 -20.38
C LEU A 66 8.28 -16.94 -19.61
N GLY A 67 9.38 -17.52 -20.09
CA GLY A 67 10.05 -18.68 -19.49
C GLY A 67 9.28 -19.98 -19.67
N GLN A 68 9.94 -21.10 -19.34
CA GLN A 68 9.29 -22.42 -19.25
C GLN A 68 8.62 -22.55 -17.89
N MET A 69 7.30 -22.76 -17.92
CA MET A 69 6.56 -23.12 -16.71
C MET A 69 6.70 -24.62 -16.42
N ASN A 70 7.00 -24.96 -15.19
CA ASN A 70 7.02 -26.36 -14.77
C ASN A 70 5.60 -26.94 -14.88
N LYS A 71 5.50 -28.15 -15.40
CA LYS A 71 4.25 -28.90 -15.40
C LYS A 71 3.92 -29.30 -13.96
N PRO A 72 2.69 -28.96 -13.45
CA PRO A 72 2.28 -29.46 -12.15
C PRO A 72 2.20 -30.99 -12.13
N ASP A 73 2.34 -31.59 -10.95
CA ASP A 73 2.23 -33.04 -10.79
C ASP A 73 0.77 -33.46 -10.89
N VAL A 74 0.32 -33.66 -12.11
CA VAL A 74 -1.03 -34.07 -12.47
C VAL A 74 -0.97 -34.89 -13.76
N ASP A 75 -1.75 -35.96 -13.82
CA ASP A 75 -1.78 -36.81 -15.01
C ASP A 75 -2.41 -36.08 -16.20
N LYS A 76 -3.61 -35.54 -16.00
CA LYS A 76 -4.35 -34.81 -17.03
C LYS A 76 -5.32 -33.80 -16.45
N ILE A 77 -5.39 -32.59 -17.08
CA ILE A 77 -6.52 -31.69 -16.91
C ILE A 77 -7.12 -31.39 -18.30
N ALA A 78 -8.40 -31.66 -18.44
CA ALA A 78 -9.16 -31.42 -19.68
C ALA A 78 -10.26 -30.39 -19.42
N GLY A 79 -10.68 -29.68 -20.48
CA GLY A 79 -11.77 -28.72 -20.37
C GLY A 79 -11.41 -27.37 -19.71
N LEU A 80 -10.12 -26.99 -19.56
CA LEU A 80 -9.74 -25.69 -19.05
C LEU A 80 -10.05 -24.57 -20.06
N SER A 81 -10.60 -23.48 -19.56
CA SER A 81 -10.62 -22.18 -20.23
C SER A 81 -9.35 -21.40 -19.90
N PRO A 82 -9.05 -20.28 -20.59
CA PRO A 82 -8.02 -19.35 -20.15
C PRO A 82 -8.21 -19.00 -18.68
N ALA A 83 -7.15 -19.15 -17.88
CA ALA A 83 -7.22 -19.00 -16.44
C ALA A 83 -6.60 -17.67 -15.98
N ILE A 84 -7.29 -16.96 -15.08
CA ILE A 84 -6.83 -15.73 -14.43
C ILE A 84 -6.85 -15.97 -12.94
N SER A 85 -5.71 -15.69 -12.28
CA SER A 85 -5.55 -15.75 -10.84
C SER A 85 -5.66 -14.37 -10.22
N ILE A 86 -6.38 -14.28 -9.11
CA ILE A 86 -6.49 -13.10 -8.27
C ILE A 86 -6.07 -13.49 -6.86
N ASP A 87 -4.76 -13.42 -6.62
CA ASP A 87 -4.15 -13.77 -5.33
C ASP A 87 -3.95 -12.55 -4.41
N GLN A 88 -3.62 -12.81 -3.16
CA GLN A 88 -3.40 -11.79 -2.13
C GLN A 88 -1.96 -11.23 -2.12
N LYS A 89 -0.99 -11.94 -2.71
CA LYS A 89 0.44 -11.76 -2.42
C LYS A 89 1.15 -10.57 -3.06
N SER A 90 0.58 -9.80 -3.96
CA SER A 90 1.30 -8.77 -4.70
C SER A 90 0.73 -7.37 -4.54
N THR A 91 1.08 -6.68 -3.47
CA THR A 91 1.00 -5.22 -3.43
C THR A 91 2.16 -4.64 -4.25
N SER A 92 1.85 -3.69 -5.14
CA SER A 92 2.89 -3.00 -5.91
C SER A 92 3.70 -2.11 -4.96
N HIS A 93 4.99 -2.36 -4.84
CA HIS A 93 5.92 -1.51 -4.09
C HIS A 93 6.37 -0.26 -4.88
N ASN A 94 5.83 -0.04 -6.07
CA ASN A 94 6.19 1.12 -6.87
C ASN A 94 5.47 2.36 -6.30
N PRO A 95 6.20 3.39 -5.79
CA PRO A 95 5.61 4.58 -5.18
C PRO A 95 4.83 5.45 -6.17
N ARG A 96 4.98 5.21 -7.47
CA ARG A 96 4.21 5.89 -8.52
C ARG A 96 2.90 5.21 -8.87
N SER A 97 2.67 3.97 -8.40
CA SER A 97 1.41 3.28 -8.62
C SER A 97 0.34 3.83 -7.68
N THR A 98 -0.82 4.17 -8.23
CA THR A 98 -2.00 4.63 -7.48
C THR A 98 -3.20 3.76 -7.83
N VAL A 99 -4.27 3.83 -7.03
CA VAL A 99 -5.55 3.17 -7.34
C VAL A 99 -5.98 3.52 -8.76
N GLY A 100 -5.93 4.82 -9.12
CA GLY A 100 -6.32 5.28 -10.45
C GLY A 100 -5.50 4.71 -11.60
N THR A 101 -4.18 4.46 -11.38
CA THR A 101 -3.32 3.86 -12.43
C THR A 101 -3.49 2.34 -12.53
N VAL A 102 -3.70 1.66 -11.41
CA VAL A 102 -3.90 0.21 -11.38
C VAL A 102 -5.25 -0.17 -12.00
N THR A 103 -6.28 0.65 -11.80
CA THR A 103 -7.62 0.46 -12.38
C THR A 103 -7.76 1.01 -13.79
N GLU A 104 -6.71 1.62 -14.34
CA GLU A 104 -6.69 2.30 -15.64
C GLU A 104 -7.64 3.52 -15.71
N ILE A 105 -8.37 3.85 -14.65
CA ILE A 105 -9.29 5.00 -14.64
C ILE A 105 -8.54 6.30 -14.91
N HIS A 106 -7.31 6.44 -14.40
CA HIS A 106 -6.49 7.63 -14.62
C HIS A 106 -6.16 7.84 -16.11
N ASP A 107 -6.05 6.79 -16.91
CA ASP A 107 -5.78 6.91 -18.34
C ASP A 107 -6.99 7.47 -19.09
N TYR A 108 -8.19 7.04 -18.73
CA TYR A 108 -9.43 7.62 -19.25
C TYR A 108 -9.63 9.07 -18.78
N LEU A 109 -9.31 9.40 -17.53
CA LEU A 109 -9.36 10.77 -17.04
C LEU A 109 -8.39 11.69 -17.81
N ARG A 110 -7.16 11.21 -18.11
CA ARG A 110 -6.22 11.98 -18.94
C ARG A 110 -6.78 12.27 -20.33
N MET A 111 -7.47 11.30 -20.94
CA MET A 111 -8.14 11.52 -22.22
C MET A 111 -9.31 12.50 -22.10
N LEU A 112 -10.11 12.38 -21.04
CA LEU A 112 -11.21 13.32 -20.77
C LEU A 112 -10.69 14.76 -20.63
N TYR A 113 -9.62 14.96 -19.86
CA TYR A 113 -9.04 16.29 -19.68
C TYR A 113 -8.36 16.83 -20.95
N ALA A 114 -7.75 15.97 -21.75
CA ALA A 114 -7.14 16.38 -23.01
C ALA A 114 -8.17 16.90 -24.04
N HIS A 115 -9.38 16.38 -24.01
CA HIS A 115 -10.36 16.64 -25.07
C HIS A 115 -11.59 17.46 -24.63
N ALA A 116 -11.96 17.42 -23.35
CA ALA A 116 -13.18 18.05 -22.84
C ALA A 116 -12.92 19.07 -21.70
N SER A 117 -11.67 19.39 -21.37
CA SER A 117 -11.39 20.37 -20.33
C SER A 117 -11.40 21.82 -20.84
N ARG A 118 -11.66 22.73 -19.90
CA ARG A 118 -11.51 24.19 -20.10
C ARG A 118 -10.29 24.68 -19.34
N ALA A 119 -9.50 25.53 -20.01
CA ALA A 119 -8.31 26.12 -19.41
C ALA A 119 -8.65 27.36 -18.58
N PHE A 120 -8.01 27.48 -17.41
CA PHE A 120 -8.09 28.65 -16.55
C PHE A 120 -6.68 29.16 -16.22
N CYS A 121 -6.55 30.45 -16.01
CA CYS A 121 -5.27 31.02 -15.63
C CYS A 121 -4.90 30.60 -14.20
N PRO A 122 -3.74 29.98 -13.96
CA PRO A 122 -3.32 29.58 -12.61
C PRO A 122 -3.09 30.79 -11.67
N HIS A 123 -2.89 31.99 -12.20
CA HIS A 123 -2.65 33.21 -11.42
C HIS A 123 -3.92 34.01 -11.12
N CYS A 124 -4.73 34.30 -12.15
CA CYS A 124 -5.91 35.16 -11.99
C CYS A 124 -7.26 34.42 -12.03
N GLY A 125 -7.23 33.12 -12.28
CA GLY A 125 -8.44 32.26 -12.31
C GLY A 125 -9.37 32.48 -13.51
N LYS A 126 -9.04 33.41 -14.43
CA LYS A 126 -9.89 33.70 -15.60
C LYS A 126 -9.84 32.56 -16.62
N PRO A 127 -10.95 32.25 -17.30
CA PRO A 127 -10.97 31.25 -18.37
C PRO A 127 -10.07 31.68 -19.55
N ILE A 128 -9.26 30.76 -20.03
CA ILE A 128 -8.39 30.92 -21.18
C ILE A 128 -9.01 30.17 -22.36
N ARG A 129 -9.18 30.85 -23.48
CA ARG A 129 -9.70 30.26 -24.72
C ARG A 129 -8.69 30.44 -25.84
N ARG A 130 -8.55 29.42 -26.65
CA ARG A 130 -7.82 29.48 -27.92
C ARG A 130 -8.75 30.11 -28.93
N GLN A 131 -8.24 31.10 -29.66
CA GLN A 131 -8.97 31.77 -30.76
C GLN A 131 -8.46 31.25 -32.10
N THR A 132 -9.32 30.99 -33.04
CA THR A 132 -8.93 30.78 -34.44
C THR A 132 -8.68 32.12 -35.14
N VAL A 133 -7.92 32.12 -36.24
CA VAL A 133 -7.72 33.31 -37.04
C VAL A 133 -9.05 33.95 -37.45
N ASP A 134 -10.01 33.14 -37.87
CA ASP A 134 -11.36 33.60 -38.26
C ASP A 134 -12.06 34.30 -37.10
N GLN A 135 -12.03 33.71 -35.89
CA GLN A 135 -12.63 34.31 -34.68
C GLN A 135 -11.96 35.66 -34.32
N ILE A 136 -10.64 35.78 -34.52
CA ILE A 136 -9.92 37.05 -34.28
C ILE A 136 -10.35 38.07 -35.30
N VAL A 137 -10.42 37.69 -36.56
CA VAL A 137 -10.87 38.54 -37.66
C VAL A 137 -12.31 39.01 -37.42
N ASP A 138 -13.23 38.11 -37.10
CA ASP A 138 -14.61 38.43 -36.77
C ASP A 138 -14.74 39.41 -35.59
N ALA A 139 -13.95 39.19 -34.53
CA ALA A 139 -13.92 40.06 -33.37
C ALA A 139 -13.40 41.45 -33.71
N LEU A 140 -12.41 41.59 -34.62
CA LEU A 140 -11.93 42.86 -35.08
C LEU A 140 -12.90 43.56 -36.06
N LEU A 141 -13.62 42.78 -36.87
CA LEU A 141 -14.66 43.32 -37.78
C LEU A 141 -15.94 43.76 -37.03
N SER A 142 -16.21 43.20 -35.85
CA SER A 142 -17.36 43.60 -35.01
C SER A 142 -17.20 44.99 -34.38
N LEU A 143 -16.05 45.62 -34.50
CA LEU A 143 -15.79 46.96 -34.03
C LEU A 143 -16.55 47.97 -34.92
N PRO A 144 -16.92 49.17 -34.40
CA PRO A 144 -17.65 50.19 -35.16
C PRO A 144 -16.89 50.59 -36.45
N GLU A 145 -17.64 50.81 -37.51
CA GLU A 145 -17.06 51.32 -38.79
C GLU A 145 -16.18 52.53 -38.55
N ARG A 146 -15.13 52.67 -39.34
CA ARG A 146 -14.06 53.69 -39.27
C ARG A 146 -13.18 53.63 -38.04
N THR A 147 -13.29 52.59 -37.18
CA THR A 147 -12.29 52.35 -36.10
C THR A 147 -10.91 52.18 -36.69
N LYS A 148 -9.93 52.97 -36.17
CA LYS A 148 -8.53 52.88 -36.58
C LYS A 148 -7.80 51.87 -35.71
N LEU A 149 -7.32 50.78 -36.28
CA LEU A 149 -6.62 49.66 -35.62
C LEU A 149 -5.15 49.64 -36.00
N MET A 150 -4.30 49.32 -35.02
CA MET A 150 -2.94 48.82 -35.27
C MET A 150 -2.94 47.33 -34.91
N LEU A 151 -2.39 46.49 -35.79
CA LEU A 151 -2.15 45.08 -35.55
C LEU A 151 -0.68 44.93 -35.18
N LEU A 152 -0.46 44.38 -33.99
CA LEU A 152 0.86 44.30 -33.36
C LEU A 152 1.23 42.86 -33.10
N GLY A 153 2.47 42.47 -33.46
CA GLY A 153 3.06 41.17 -33.07
C GLY A 153 4.06 41.37 -31.93
N PRO A 154 3.78 40.84 -30.71
CA PRO A 154 4.68 40.97 -29.57
C PRO A 154 5.91 40.06 -29.76
N VAL A 155 7.11 40.64 -29.87
CA VAL A 155 8.39 39.92 -30.04
C VAL A 155 9.20 39.83 -28.75
N ALA A 156 8.95 40.72 -27.79
CA ALA A 156 9.51 40.65 -26.45
C ALA A 156 8.47 41.15 -25.42
N VAL A 157 8.10 40.36 -24.46
CA VAL A 157 7.14 40.75 -23.41
C VAL A 157 7.83 40.73 -22.05
N ALA A 158 7.92 41.91 -21.42
CA ALA A 158 8.52 42.10 -20.08
C ALA A 158 9.94 41.48 -19.92
N LYS A 159 10.76 41.51 -20.98
CA LYS A 159 12.12 40.97 -20.98
C LYS A 159 13.16 42.06 -20.67
N LYS A 160 14.14 41.74 -19.82
CA LYS A 160 15.29 42.63 -19.55
C LYS A 160 16.29 42.58 -20.70
N GLY A 161 16.88 43.70 -21.04
CA GLY A 161 17.93 43.77 -22.05
C GLY A 161 17.86 45.04 -22.91
N THR A 162 18.91 45.30 -23.67
CA THR A 162 18.95 46.43 -24.63
C THR A 162 18.30 46.08 -25.97
N HIS A 163 17.99 44.81 -26.22
CA HIS A 163 17.34 44.28 -27.40
C HIS A 163 17.87 44.74 -28.77
N LYS A 164 19.13 45.29 -28.81
CA LYS A 164 19.71 45.85 -30.06
C LYS A 164 19.71 44.85 -31.21
N LYS A 165 20.11 43.60 -30.98
CA LYS A 165 20.08 42.56 -32.02
C LYS A 165 18.67 42.34 -32.60
N LEU A 166 17.67 42.22 -31.74
CA LEU A 166 16.28 42.01 -32.12
C LEU A 166 15.77 43.16 -32.98
N LEU A 167 16.04 44.43 -32.58
CA LEU A 167 15.64 45.60 -33.34
C LEU A 167 16.36 45.69 -34.71
N GLU A 168 17.62 45.27 -34.79
CA GLU A 168 18.37 45.16 -36.05
C GLU A 168 17.81 44.06 -36.98
N GLU A 169 17.42 42.91 -36.45
CA GLU A 169 16.77 41.82 -37.20
C GLU A 169 15.43 42.26 -37.78
N LEU A 170 14.57 42.90 -36.97
CA LEU A 170 13.29 43.44 -37.42
C LEU A 170 13.48 44.51 -38.52
N ARG A 171 14.53 45.33 -38.42
CA ARG A 171 14.89 46.31 -39.43
C ARG A 171 15.30 45.67 -40.78
N LYS A 172 16.05 44.54 -40.68
CA LYS A 172 16.45 43.76 -41.89
C LYS A 172 15.28 43.04 -42.55
N GLU A 173 14.29 42.62 -41.76
CA GLU A 173 13.06 41.98 -42.24
C GLU A 173 12.08 42.98 -42.88
N GLY A 174 12.40 44.28 -42.82
CA GLY A 174 11.63 45.32 -43.52
C GLY A 174 10.51 45.95 -42.69
N TYR A 175 10.44 45.71 -41.39
CA TYR A 175 9.46 46.40 -40.53
C TYR A 175 9.88 47.84 -40.32
N VAL A 176 8.86 48.73 -40.27
CA VAL A 176 9.08 50.18 -40.20
C VAL A 176 8.92 50.72 -38.81
N ARG A 177 8.05 50.13 -38.00
CA ARG A 177 7.63 50.65 -36.68
C ARG A 177 7.53 49.56 -35.66
N VAL A 178 7.88 49.91 -34.44
CA VAL A 178 7.65 49.09 -33.23
C VAL A 178 6.98 49.93 -32.16
N ARG A 179 6.21 49.27 -31.31
CA ARG A 179 5.74 49.85 -30.07
C ARG A 179 6.61 49.33 -28.93
N VAL A 180 7.25 50.22 -28.22
CA VAL A 180 8.12 49.89 -27.07
C VAL A 180 7.52 50.48 -25.81
N ASP A 181 7.21 49.68 -24.81
CA ASP A 181 6.62 50.10 -23.53
C ASP A 181 5.36 50.99 -23.69
N GLY A 182 4.62 50.83 -24.79
CA GLY A 182 3.42 51.62 -25.15
C GLY A 182 3.65 52.71 -26.18
N ASP A 183 4.86 53.18 -26.40
CA ASP A 183 5.19 54.24 -27.35
C ASP A 183 5.55 53.70 -28.74
N VAL A 184 4.94 54.24 -29.80
CA VAL A 184 5.19 53.83 -31.17
C VAL A 184 6.41 54.61 -31.73
N LEU A 185 7.51 53.87 -31.98
CA LEU A 185 8.76 54.35 -32.44
C LEU A 185 9.06 53.88 -33.86
N SER A 186 9.83 54.70 -34.63
CA SER A 186 10.31 54.27 -35.94
C SER A 186 11.55 53.40 -35.78
N LEU A 187 11.65 52.27 -36.48
CA LEU A 187 12.87 51.47 -36.54
C LEU A 187 14.03 52.15 -37.30
N SER A 188 13.78 53.25 -38.01
CA SER A 188 14.85 54.08 -38.58
C SER A 188 15.61 54.92 -37.54
N ASP A 189 14.97 55.15 -36.38
CA ASP A 189 15.56 55.95 -35.30
C ASP A 189 16.41 55.05 -34.40
N ASP A 190 17.33 55.66 -33.65
CA ASP A 190 18.19 54.95 -32.74
C ASP A 190 17.42 54.72 -31.42
N ILE A 191 16.98 53.49 -31.21
CA ILE A 191 16.18 53.12 -30.04
C ILE A 191 17.10 52.58 -28.96
N GLU A 192 17.36 53.38 -27.92
CA GLU A 192 18.19 53.03 -26.77
C GLU A 192 17.32 52.53 -25.63
N LEU A 193 17.51 51.25 -25.25
CA LEU A 193 16.78 50.60 -24.15
C LEU A 193 17.68 50.30 -22.95
N THR A 194 17.16 50.49 -21.74
CA THR A 194 17.92 50.30 -20.50
C THR A 194 18.08 48.84 -20.16
N LYS A 195 19.32 48.37 -20.04
CA LYS A 195 19.65 46.93 -19.82
C LYS A 195 18.97 46.30 -18.62
N ASN A 196 18.73 47.01 -17.53
CA ASN A 196 18.19 46.50 -16.28
C ASN A 196 16.66 46.64 -16.14
N LYS A 197 16.01 47.35 -17.07
CA LYS A 197 14.54 47.50 -17.11
C LYS A 197 13.92 46.40 -17.96
N LYS A 198 12.72 45.97 -17.60
CA LYS A 198 11.89 45.05 -18.40
C LYS A 198 11.23 45.89 -19.52
N HIS A 199 11.37 45.46 -20.77
CA HIS A 199 10.78 46.10 -21.93
C HIS A 199 9.79 45.18 -22.62
N THR A 200 8.71 45.72 -23.14
CA THR A 200 7.76 45.06 -24.04
C THR A 200 7.91 45.67 -25.42
N ILE A 201 8.25 44.86 -26.42
CA ILE A 201 8.47 45.27 -27.79
C ILE A 201 7.48 44.55 -28.69
N GLU A 202 6.72 45.32 -29.45
CA GLU A 202 5.68 44.80 -30.34
C GLU A 202 5.89 45.42 -31.73
N VAL A 203 5.88 44.60 -32.75
CA VAL A 203 6.05 45.06 -34.15
C VAL A 203 4.71 45.51 -34.72
N VAL A 204 4.66 46.72 -35.30
CA VAL A 204 3.47 47.18 -36.00
C VAL A 204 3.43 46.52 -37.37
N VAL A 205 2.58 45.52 -37.54
CA VAL A 205 2.42 44.73 -38.76
C VAL A 205 1.60 45.48 -39.77
N ASP A 206 0.45 46.00 -39.36
CA ASP A 206 -0.41 46.79 -40.24
C ASP A 206 -1.23 47.84 -39.46
N ARG A 207 -1.68 48.88 -40.20
CA ARG A 207 -2.66 49.90 -39.72
C ARG A 207 -3.89 49.87 -40.60
N ILE A 208 -4.99 49.50 -40.02
CA ILE A 208 -6.24 49.24 -40.76
C ILE A 208 -7.36 50.14 -40.20
N ILE A 209 -8.26 50.54 -41.11
CA ILE A 209 -9.50 51.17 -40.73
C ILE A 209 -10.61 50.16 -41.00
N VAL A 210 -11.44 49.87 -40.00
CA VAL A 210 -12.56 48.91 -40.11
C VAL A 210 -13.58 49.48 -41.13
N LYS A 211 -13.79 48.73 -42.21
CA LYS A 211 -14.77 49.07 -43.27
C LYS A 211 -15.13 47.78 -44.04
N ASP A 212 -16.22 47.83 -44.82
CA ASP A 212 -16.56 46.69 -45.67
C ASP A 212 -15.45 46.36 -46.69
N GLY A 213 -15.29 45.04 -46.96
CA GLY A 213 -14.37 44.53 -47.99
C GLY A 213 -12.94 44.39 -47.57
N ILE A 214 -12.58 44.60 -46.30
CA ILE A 214 -11.18 44.46 -45.81
C ILE A 214 -10.80 43.06 -45.31
N VAL A 215 -11.76 42.13 -45.31
CA VAL A 215 -11.59 40.78 -44.68
C VAL A 215 -10.28 40.13 -45.09
N ARG A 216 -9.98 40.03 -46.37
CA ARG A 216 -8.77 39.39 -46.86
C ARG A 216 -7.48 40.05 -46.32
N ARG A 217 -7.37 41.37 -46.39
CA ARG A 217 -6.22 42.12 -45.90
C ARG A 217 -6.07 41.96 -44.37
N LEU A 218 -7.21 42.02 -43.66
CA LEU A 218 -7.22 41.86 -42.23
C LEU A 218 -6.74 40.46 -41.84
N THR A 219 -7.20 39.40 -42.55
CA THR A 219 -6.77 38.01 -42.31
C THR A 219 -5.26 37.85 -42.53
N ASP A 220 -4.74 38.34 -43.66
CA ASP A 220 -3.30 38.29 -43.98
C ASP A 220 -2.46 39.02 -42.91
N SER A 221 -2.93 40.17 -42.42
CA SER A 221 -2.23 40.95 -41.39
C SER A 221 -2.31 40.31 -40.00
N VAL A 222 -3.45 39.66 -39.65
CA VAL A 222 -3.63 38.90 -38.43
C VAL A 222 -2.71 37.67 -38.42
N GLU A 223 -2.62 36.92 -39.52
CA GLU A 223 -1.72 35.80 -39.66
C GLU A 223 -0.25 36.23 -39.51
N ALA A 224 0.15 37.34 -40.15
CA ALA A 224 1.49 37.87 -40.03
C ALA A 224 1.82 38.32 -38.60
N ALA A 225 0.88 38.98 -37.90
CA ALA A 225 1.05 39.40 -36.52
C ALA A 225 1.16 38.23 -35.56
N LEU A 226 0.31 37.18 -35.73
CA LEU A 226 0.35 35.94 -34.96
C LEU A 226 1.65 35.17 -35.19
N LYS A 227 2.17 35.13 -36.43
CA LYS A 227 3.45 34.49 -36.76
C LYS A 227 4.62 35.15 -36.06
N LEU A 228 4.64 36.49 -36.02
CA LEU A 228 5.68 37.28 -35.33
C LEU A 228 5.63 37.12 -33.81
N GLY A 229 4.42 37.15 -33.25
CA GLY A 229 4.19 37.08 -31.82
C GLY A 229 4.08 35.65 -31.29
N ASP A 230 4.58 34.65 -32.04
CA ASP A 230 4.50 33.22 -31.63
C ASP A 230 3.09 32.82 -31.16
N GLY A 231 2.10 33.09 -32.02
CA GLY A 231 0.68 32.80 -31.78
C GLY A 231 -0.05 33.82 -30.93
N MET A 232 0.56 34.94 -30.56
CA MET A 232 -0.10 36.08 -29.90
C MET A 232 -0.09 37.29 -30.77
N MET A 233 -1.15 38.11 -30.70
CA MET A 233 -1.22 39.43 -31.32
C MET A 233 -2.00 40.42 -30.48
N VAL A 234 -1.76 41.72 -30.72
CA VAL A 234 -2.50 42.79 -30.08
C VAL A 234 -3.18 43.65 -31.19
N GLY A 235 -4.50 43.74 -31.06
CA GLY A 235 -5.28 44.73 -31.84
C GLY A 235 -5.43 46.01 -31.02
N SER A 236 -4.63 47.03 -31.33
CA SER A 236 -4.65 48.28 -30.62
C SER A 236 -5.59 49.31 -31.32
N ILE A 237 -6.62 49.74 -30.61
CA ILE A 237 -7.50 50.80 -31.08
C ILE A 237 -6.80 52.16 -30.87
N ILE A 238 -6.57 52.90 -31.90
CA ILE A 238 -5.90 54.20 -31.77
C ILE A 238 -6.79 55.18 -30.98
N GLY A 239 -6.34 55.54 -29.79
CA GLY A 239 -7.12 56.33 -28.82
C GLY A 239 -8.08 55.52 -27.96
N GLY A 240 -8.02 54.17 -28.00
CA GLY A 240 -8.86 53.24 -27.21
C GLY A 240 -8.01 52.20 -26.44
N LYS A 241 -8.68 51.11 -26.13
CA LYS A 241 -8.04 49.96 -25.39
C LYS A 241 -7.42 48.96 -26.36
N ASP A 242 -6.37 48.31 -25.89
CA ASP A 242 -5.76 47.15 -26.56
C ASP A 242 -6.61 45.91 -26.36
N MET A 243 -6.72 45.10 -27.41
CA MET A 243 -7.33 43.78 -27.40
C MET A 243 -6.27 42.73 -27.67
N VAL A 244 -6.00 41.87 -26.73
CA VAL A 244 -5.02 40.80 -26.87
C VAL A 244 -5.71 39.53 -27.38
N PHE A 245 -5.18 38.96 -28.44
CA PHE A 245 -5.65 37.72 -29.07
C PHE A 245 -4.57 36.68 -29.04
N SER A 246 -4.94 35.43 -28.91
CA SER A 246 -3.96 34.32 -28.93
C SER A 246 -4.55 33.06 -29.58
N THR A 247 -3.75 32.46 -30.45
CA THR A 247 -4.00 31.11 -31.00
C THR A 247 -3.50 30.01 -30.07
N HIS A 248 -2.75 30.37 -29.04
CA HIS A 248 -2.35 29.50 -27.96
C HIS A 248 -3.23 29.68 -26.70
N PHE A 249 -3.15 28.74 -25.75
CA PHE A 249 -3.79 28.89 -24.46
C PHE A 249 -3.04 29.88 -23.57
N SER A 250 -3.18 31.15 -23.81
CA SER A 250 -2.48 32.22 -23.09
C SER A 250 -3.45 33.16 -22.36
N CYS A 251 -3.07 33.55 -21.15
CA CYS A 251 -3.84 34.52 -20.37
C CYS A 251 -3.46 35.95 -20.85
N PRO A 252 -4.43 36.72 -21.31
CA PRO A 252 -4.15 38.10 -21.81
C PRO A 252 -3.67 39.04 -20.70
N ASP A 253 -4.10 38.82 -19.44
CA ASP A 253 -3.76 39.72 -18.32
C ASP A 253 -2.43 39.36 -17.66
N CYS A 254 -2.13 38.06 -17.54
CA CYS A 254 -0.92 37.59 -16.84
C CYS A 254 0.22 37.21 -17.76
N GLY A 255 0.01 37.14 -19.08
CA GLY A 255 1.03 36.73 -20.05
C GLY A 255 1.47 35.26 -19.96
N ILE A 256 0.81 34.44 -19.16
CA ILE A 256 1.11 33.02 -18.98
C ILE A 256 0.53 32.23 -20.15
N SER A 257 1.37 31.40 -20.77
CA SER A 257 0.97 30.46 -21.82
C SER A 257 0.90 29.05 -21.25
N LEU A 258 -0.23 28.35 -21.48
CA LEU A 258 -0.41 26.98 -21.11
C LEU A 258 -0.07 26.06 -22.30
N PRO A 259 0.49 24.88 -22.06
CA PRO A 259 0.71 23.90 -23.12
C PRO A 259 -0.62 23.43 -23.70
N LYS A 260 -0.57 22.91 -24.94
CA LYS A 260 -1.73 22.28 -25.56
C LYS A 260 -2.19 21.09 -24.69
N PRO A 261 -3.50 20.96 -24.39
CA PRO A 261 -3.99 19.84 -23.60
C PRO A 261 -3.85 18.53 -24.40
N GLU A 262 -2.90 17.73 -23.99
CA GLU A 262 -2.60 16.40 -24.51
C GLU A 262 -2.54 15.41 -23.36
N PRO A 263 -2.89 14.11 -23.53
CA PRO A 263 -2.92 13.15 -22.42
C PRO A 263 -1.62 13.06 -21.61
N ARG A 264 -0.47 13.35 -22.24
CA ARG A 264 0.86 13.28 -21.58
C ARG A 264 1.08 14.37 -20.53
N ILE A 265 0.43 15.55 -20.65
CA ILE A 265 0.59 16.63 -19.66
C ILE A 265 -0.20 16.35 -18.36
N PHE A 266 -1.16 15.45 -18.40
CA PHE A 266 -1.95 15.00 -17.26
C PHE A 266 -1.41 13.72 -16.61
N SER A 267 -0.24 13.25 -17.06
CA SER A 267 0.43 12.08 -16.50
C SER A 267 1.54 12.49 -15.55
N PHE A 268 1.44 12.10 -14.29
CA PHE A 268 2.50 12.28 -13.31
C PHE A 268 3.68 11.32 -13.49
N ASN A 269 3.54 10.30 -14.33
CA ASN A 269 4.63 9.40 -14.74
C ASN A 269 5.41 9.91 -15.97
N ASN A 270 4.99 11.05 -16.55
CA ASN A 270 5.61 11.65 -17.70
C ASN A 270 6.25 13.01 -17.32
N PRO A 271 7.51 13.29 -17.70
CA PRO A 271 8.17 14.56 -17.38
C PRO A 271 7.44 15.83 -17.84
N PHE A 272 6.59 15.71 -18.87
CA PHE A 272 5.78 16.84 -19.35
C PHE A 272 4.70 17.26 -18.35
N GLY A 273 4.12 16.33 -17.62
CA GLY A 273 3.06 16.59 -16.64
C GLY A 273 3.53 16.55 -15.19
N ALA A 274 4.55 15.76 -14.88
CA ALA A 274 5.04 15.56 -13.51
C ALA A 274 5.56 16.85 -12.87
N CYS A 275 5.23 17.05 -11.59
CA CYS A 275 5.83 18.11 -10.78
C CYS A 275 7.36 17.96 -10.76
N PRO A 276 8.14 18.99 -11.12
CA PRO A 276 9.60 18.89 -11.22
C PRO A 276 10.27 18.70 -9.85
N ALA A 277 9.67 19.17 -8.75
CA ALA A 277 10.23 19.05 -7.41
C ALA A 277 10.16 17.62 -6.86
N CYS A 278 9.02 16.94 -7.03
CA CYS A 278 8.83 15.56 -6.54
C CYS A 278 8.85 14.51 -7.65
N MET A 279 9.12 14.90 -8.90
CA MET A 279 9.12 14.01 -10.08
C MET A 279 7.85 13.11 -10.17
N GLY A 280 6.69 13.68 -9.81
CA GLY A 280 5.40 13.00 -9.87
C GLY A 280 5.07 12.10 -8.68
N LEU A 281 5.88 12.10 -7.62
CA LEU A 281 5.62 11.31 -6.41
C LEU A 281 4.52 11.93 -5.52
N GLY A 282 4.35 13.25 -5.57
CA GLY A 282 3.38 13.97 -4.74
C GLY A 282 3.88 14.26 -3.32
N ALA A 283 4.92 13.57 -2.89
CA ALA A 283 5.52 13.70 -1.58
C ALA A 283 7.03 13.91 -1.70
N SER A 284 7.63 14.44 -0.65
CA SER A 284 9.07 14.49 -0.44
C SER A 284 9.42 13.78 0.87
N LEU A 285 10.51 13.04 0.86
CA LEU A 285 11.07 12.48 2.08
C LEU A 285 11.82 13.57 2.82
N GLU A 286 11.45 13.82 4.05
CA GLU A 286 12.11 14.75 4.94
C GLU A 286 12.54 14.05 6.22
N ALA A 287 13.71 14.42 6.74
CA ALA A 287 14.18 13.88 8.00
C ALA A 287 13.36 14.45 9.15
N ASP A 288 12.90 13.57 10.05
CA ASP A 288 12.08 13.94 11.19
C ASP A 288 12.97 14.14 12.42
N PHE A 289 13.00 15.36 12.94
CA PHE A 289 13.81 15.72 14.09
C PHE A 289 13.49 14.88 15.34
N HIS A 290 12.21 14.64 15.62
CA HIS A 290 11.79 13.86 16.79
C HIS A 290 12.18 12.39 16.71
N ARG A 291 12.29 11.84 15.50
CA ARG A 291 12.83 10.48 15.28
C ARG A 291 14.35 10.43 15.43
N ILE A 292 15.03 11.49 15.01
CA ILE A 292 16.49 11.59 15.10
C ILE A 292 16.91 11.81 16.56
N LEU A 293 16.18 12.62 17.30
CA LEU A 293 16.43 12.95 18.70
C LEU A 293 15.16 12.70 19.53
N PRO A 294 14.87 11.44 19.88
CA PRO A 294 13.63 11.10 20.59
C PRO A 294 13.57 11.57 22.05
N ASP A 295 14.72 11.64 22.71
CA ASP A 295 14.84 12.09 24.09
C ASP A 295 15.70 13.36 24.16
N HIS A 296 15.03 14.49 24.35
CA HIS A 296 15.64 15.80 24.42
C HIS A 296 16.45 16.02 25.72
N THR A 297 16.22 15.20 26.74
CA THR A 297 16.89 15.27 28.05
C THR A 297 18.13 14.38 28.12
N MET A 298 18.34 13.52 27.12
CA MET A 298 19.48 12.62 27.07
C MET A 298 20.77 13.38 26.69
N PRO A 299 21.87 13.27 27.47
CA PRO A 299 23.15 13.86 27.12
C PRO A 299 23.69 13.32 25.76
N PHE A 300 24.29 14.21 24.95
CA PHE A 300 24.81 13.84 23.63
C PHE A 300 25.87 12.72 23.70
N ARG A 301 26.69 12.67 24.76
CA ARG A 301 27.68 11.60 24.98
C ARG A 301 27.06 10.24 25.24
N LEU A 302 25.78 10.14 25.58
CA LEU A 302 25.08 8.87 25.79
C LEU A 302 24.37 8.38 24.53
N GLY A 303 24.54 9.08 23.39
CA GLY A 303 23.99 8.65 22.12
C GLY A 303 22.56 9.14 21.84
N ALA A 304 22.26 10.37 22.26
CA ALA A 304 20.95 11.00 22.02
C ALA A 304 20.53 11.01 20.54
N ILE A 305 21.50 11.08 19.60
CA ILE A 305 21.25 11.14 18.16
C ILE A 305 21.16 9.71 17.62
N GLN A 306 19.96 9.23 17.43
CA GLN A 306 19.68 7.81 17.17
C GLN A 306 20.28 7.19 15.89
N PRO A 307 20.25 7.84 14.68
CA PRO A 307 20.87 7.26 13.49
C PRO A 307 22.39 7.12 13.61
N PHE A 308 23.01 7.80 14.57
CA PHE A 308 24.46 7.93 14.70
C PHE A 308 24.90 7.64 16.12
N PRO A 309 25.27 6.39 16.44
CA PRO A 309 25.72 6.03 17.78
C PRO A 309 26.96 6.85 18.19
N TYR A 310 27.00 7.24 19.47
CA TYR A 310 28.08 8.06 19.98
C TYR A 310 29.45 7.38 19.78
N ASN A 311 30.31 8.11 19.09
CA ASN A 311 31.72 7.77 18.98
C ASN A 311 32.52 9.08 18.85
N LYS A 312 33.27 9.43 19.90
CA LYS A 312 34.07 10.67 20.01
C LYS A 312 35.10 10.87 18.89
N GLU A 313 35.49 9.80 18.19
CA GLU A 313 36.46 9.86 17.09
C GLU A 313 35.82 10.07 15.72
N THR A 314 34.51 10.03 15.62
CA THR A 314 33.84 10.27 14.36
C THR A 314 33.78 11.76 14.01
N TRP A 315 33.76 12.04 12.72
CA TRP A 315 33.65 13.41 12.18
C TRP A 315 32.45 14.17 12.80
N LEU A 316 31.30 13.53 12.86
CA LEU A 316 30.09 14.16 13.41
C LEU A 316 30.30 14.63 14.84
N TYR A 317 30.82 13.76 15.69
CA TYR A 317 30.93 14.10 17.13
C TYR A 317 32.10 15.07 17.42
N LYS A 318 33.15 15.11 16.58
CA LYS A 318 34.19 16.16 16.65
C LYS A 318 33.62 17.53 16.26
N LEU A 319 32.78 17.56 15.22
CA LEU A 319 32.12 18.80 14.79
C LEU A 319 31.03 19.25 15.81
N LEU A 320 30.28 18.31 16.37
CA LEU A 320 29.27 18.58 17.40
C LEU A 320 29.93 19.10 18.67
N ASP A 321 31.07 18.54 19.11
CA ASP A 321 31.82 19.06 20.26
C ASP A 321 32.30 20.49 20.04
N ALA A 322 32.76 20.83 18.84
CA ALA A 322 33.12 22.18 18.46
C ALA A 322 31.90 23.13 18.45
N PHE A 323 30.76 22.63 17.99
CA PHE A 323 29.50 23.38 18.00
C PHE A 323 29.05 23.69 19.43
N LEU A 324 29.00 22.68 20.31
CA LEU A 324 28.60 22.86 21.70
C LEU A 324 29.52 23.83 22.43
N LYS A 325 30.83 23.69 22.20
CA LYS A 325 31.85 24.61 22.81
C LYS A 325 31.67 26.07 22.35
N SER A 326 31.19 26.33 21.17
CA SER A 326 30.91 27.70 20.70
C SER A 326 29.81 28.39 21.51
N TYR A 327 28.96 27.59 22.16
CA TYR A 327 27.92 28.05 23.09
C TYR A 327 28.30 27.85 24.57
N GLY A 328 29.56 27.50 24.89
CA GLY A 328 30.03 27.24 26.26
C GLY A 328 29.53 25.92 26.86
N LEU A 329 29.03 24.98 26.06
CA LEU A 329 28.51 23.70 26.47
C LEU A 329 29.50 22.56 26.20
N THR A 330 29.27 21.40 26.81
CA THR A 330 30.04 20.18 26.58
C THR A 330 29.16 19.07 26.10
N MET A 331 29.74 17.93 25.76
CA MET A 331 29.02 16.73 25.35
C MET A 331 28.14 16.12 26.46
N ASP A 332 28.23 16.60 27.68
CA ASP A 332 27.37 16.22 28.80
C ASP A 332 26.02 16.98 28.80
N ALA A 333 25.90 18.03 27.98
CA ALA A 333 24.65 18.74 27.77
C ALA A 333 23.66 17.88 26.99
N CYS A 334 22.38 18.15 27.21
CA CYS A 334 21.28 17.65 26.43
C CYS A 334 20.74 18.74 25.48
N TYR A 335 19.80 18.36 24.60
CA TYR A 335 19.19 19.32 23.66
C TYR A 335 18.44 20.45 24.38
N ASP A 336 17.79 20.14 25.51
CA ASP A 336 17.02 21.15 26.26
C ASP A 336 17.92 22.22 26.90
N ASP A 337 19.19 21.93 27.15
CA ASP A 337 20.19 22.88 27.66
C ASP A 337 20.66 23.90 26.60
N LEU A 338 20.36 23.68 25.34
CA LEU A 338 20.76 24.56 24.24
C LEU A 338 19.94 25.87 24.28
N PRO A 339 20.55 27.04 24.07
CA PRO A 339 19.83 28.26 23.75
C PRO A 339 19.00 28.14 22.49
N ASP A 340 17.91 28.90 22.33
CA ASP A 340 17.01 28.81 21.17
C ASP A 340 17.73 28.96 19.82
N GLN A 341 18.70 29.84 19.72
CA GLN A 341 19.52 30.00 18.52
C GLN A 341 20.30 28.69 18.23
N ALA A 342 20.92 28.11 19.26
CA ALA A 342 21.67 26.87 19.12
C ALA A 342 20.76 25.68 18.77
N LYS A 343 19.53 25.64 19.30
CA LYS A 343 18.51 24.65 18.89
C LYS A 343 18.20 24.72 17.41
N ALA A 344 17.92 25.93 16.91
CA ALA A 344 17.63 26.14 15.49
C ALA A 344 18.81 25.75 14.58
N GLU A 345 20.06 26.11 15.00
CA GLU A 345 21.26 25.74 14.27
C GLU A 345 21.60 24.25 14.37
N PHE A 346 21.32 23.63 15.51
CA PHE A 346 21.46 22.18 15.68
C PHE A 346 20.52 21.41 14.76
N GLU A 347 19.27 21.82 14.66
CA GLU A 347 18.29 21.20 13.78
C GLU A 347 18.60 21.43 12.28
N ASN A 348 18.73 22.69 11.89
CA ASN A 348 18.66 23.11 10.49
C ASN A 348 20.02 23.57 9.90
N GLY A 349 21.04 23.68 10.73
CA GLY A 349 22.37 24.10 10.33
C GLY A 349 22.68 25.58 10.63
N GLY A 350 23.96 25.85 10.91
CA GLY A 350 24.49 27.17 11.16
C GLY A 350 25.41 27.64 10.03
N THR A 351 25.72 28.95 10.02
CA THR A 351 26.66 29.55 9.06
C THR A 351 28.04 29.81 9.64
N ALA A 352 28.20 29.76 10.97
CA ALA A 352 29.47 30.00 11.66
C ALA A 352 30.47 28.88 11.37
N LEU A 353 31.71 29.27 11.02
CA LEU A 353 32.80 28.32 10.81
C LEU A 353 33.31 27.81 12.14
N LEU A 354 33.24 26.52 12.35
CA LEU A 354 33.72 25.80 13.53
C LEU A 354 35.05 25.13 13.21
N SER A 355 36.06 25.34 14.04
CA SER A 355 37.37 24.73 13.89
C SER A 355 37.47 23.49 14.79
N PHE A 356 37.82 22.32 14.21
CA PHE A 356 38.00 21.07 14.93
C PHE A 356 39.08 20.21 14.31
N GLN A 357 39.66 19.32 15.12
CA GLN A 357 40.68 18.38 14.66
C GLN A 357 40.05 17.02 14.41
N TYR A 358 40.34 16.43 13.26
CA TYR A 358 39.90 15.09 12.92
C TYR A 358 41.09 14.26 12.45
N THR A 359 41.20 13.04 13.00
CA THR A 359 42.23 12.08 12.62
C THR A 359 41.60 11.03 11.69
N SER A 360 42.11 10.94 10.46
CA SER A 360 41.63 9.96 9.50
C SER A 360 41.94 8.50 9.94
N PRO A 361 41.29 7.48 9.39
CA PRO A 361 41.60 6.07 9.67
C PRO A 361 43.07 5.72 9.40
N GLU A 362 43.74 6.48 8.50
CA GLU A 362 45.18 6.32 8.18
C GLU A 362 46.10 7.02 9.21
N GLY A 363 45.56 7.62 10.27
CA GLY A 363 46.32 8.26 11.35
C GLY A 363 46.74 9.72 11.07
N ILE A 364 46.27 10.34 10.01
CA ILE A 364 46.60 11.73 9.65
C ILE A 364 45.63 12.68 10.37
N THR A 365 46.16 13.53 11.25
CA THR A 365 45.38 14.56 11.94
C THR A 365 45.45 15.89 11.17
N LYS A 366 44.27 16.44 10.85
CA LYS A 366 44.16 17.76 10.21
C LYS A 366 43.13 18.59 10.96
N THR A 367 43.32 19.89 10.92
CA THR A 367 42.33 20.87 11.39
C THR A 367 41.41 21.25 10.23
N TYR A 368 40.12 21.21 10.50
CA TYR A 368 39.07 21.55 9.55
C TYR A 368 38.25 22.72 10.07
N GLU A 369 37.81 23.55 9.15
CA GLU A 369 36.90 24.67 9.41
C GLU A 369 35.65 24.44 8.57
N ARG A 370 34.50 24.16 9.24
CA ARG A 370 33.23 23.87 8.58
C ARG A 370 32.08 24.42 9.42
N PRO A 371 31.00 24.88 8.79
CA PRO A 371 29.78 25.15 9.53
C PRO A 371 29.14 23.84 9.99
N PHE A 372 28.34 23.89 11.05
CA PHE A 372 27.50 22.77 11.45
C PHE A 372 26.34 22.65 10.49
N GLU A 373 26.22 21.51 9.82
CA GLU A 373 25.24 21.27 8.74
C GLU A 373 23.79 21.18 9.25
N GLY A 374 23.60 20.91 10.56
CA GLY A 374 22.30 20.58 11.12
C GLY A 374 21.98 19.10 11.00
N ILE A 375 21.33 18.56 12.03
CA ILE A 375 21.09 17.11 12.12
C ILE A 375 20.04 16.63 11.11
N VAL A 376 19.05 17.48 10.79
CA VAL A 376 17.98 17.18 9.84
C VAL A 376 18.52 17.16 8.39
N PRO A 377 19.17 18.22 7.89
CA PRO A 377 19.75 18.20 6.55
C PRO A 377 20.82 17.11 6.37
N MET A 378 21.65 16.88 7.41
CA MET A 378 22.68 15.85 7.38
C MET A 378 22.07 14.43 7.25
N THR A 379 21.02 14.13 7.98
CA THR A 379 20.35 12.82 7.90
C THR A 379 19.77 12.60 6.52
N LYS A 380 19.10 13.61 5.95
CA LYS A 380 18.56 13.56 4.59
C LYS A 380 19.67 13.33 3.55
N ARG A 381 20.73 14.12 3.59
CA ARG A 381 21.87 13.96 2.68
C ARG A 381 22.49 12.57 2.78
N ARG A 382 22.71 12.06 4.00
CA ARG A 382 23.28 10.71 4.20
C ARG A 382 22.37 9.60 3.68
N TYR A 383 21.05 9.79 3.72
CA TYR A 383 20.11 8.87 3.08
C TYR A 383 20.24 8.89 1.55
N GLU A 384 20.34 10.08 0.96
CA GLU A 384 20.52 10.25 -0.50
C GLU A 384 21.86 9.69 -0.99
N GLU A 385 22.92 9.85 -0.19
CA GLU A 385 24.28 9.36 -0.48
C GLU A 385 24.54 7.93 -0.04
N ALA A 386 23.55 7.22 0.53
CA ALA A 386 23.74 5.88 1.08
C ALA A 386 24.10 4.86 -0.01
N TRP A 387 25.24 4.19 0.14
CA TRP A 387 25.82 3.25 -0.84
C TRP A 387 25.31 1.82 -0.67
N THR A 388 24.76 1.48 0.48
CA THR A 388 24.23 0.15 0.78
C THR A 388 22.76 0.20 1.11
N GLU A 389 22.00 -0.79 0.62
CA GLU A 389 20.56 -0.90 0.93
C GLU A 389 20.30 -0.96 2.43
N LYS A 390 21.16 -1.63 3.19
CA LYS A 390 21.05 -1.70 4.66
C LYS A 390 21.17 -0.32 5.33
N MET A 391 22.10 0.52 4.86
CA MET A 391 22.24 1.89 5.39
C MET A 391 21.03 2.75 5.02
N LYS A 392 20.56 2.61 3.80
CA LYS A 392 19.37 3.29 3.30
C LYS A 392 18.12 2.87 4.09
N GLU A 393 17.94 1.56 4.34
CA GLU A 393 16.86 1.02 5.17
C GLU A 393 16.95 1.54 6.62
N THR A 394 18.15 1.59 7.21
CA THR A 394 18.32 2.14 8.56
C THR A 394 17.96 3.62 8.63
N LEU A 395 18.44 4.43 7.69
CA LEU A 395 18.18 5.86 7.66
C LEU A 395 16.73 6.18 7.28
N SER A 396 16.06 5.33 6.48
CA SER A 396 14.65 5.54 6.11
C SER A 396 13.70 5.57 7.32
N ASN A 397 14.05 4.92 8.42
CA ASN A 397 13.27 4.94 9.65
C ASN A 397 13.18 6.35 10.28
N TYR A 398 14.11 7.24 9.94
CA TYR A 398 14.20 8.60 10.44
C TYR A 398 13.68 9.65 9.46
N LEU A 399 13.12 9.20 8.33
CA LEU A 399 12.45 10.05 7.36
C LEU A 399 10.94 9.88 7.40
N ILE A 400 10.24 10.95 7.06
CA ILE A 400 8.78 10.98 6.91
C ILE A 400 8.42 11.48 5.53
N GLU A 401 7.34 10.97 4.98
CA GLU A 401 6.76 11.51 3.77
C GLU A 401 5.92 12.74 4.12
N LYS A 402 6.27 13.89 3.53
CA LYS A 402 5.46 15.11 3.59
C LYS A 402 4.91 15.45 2.22
N PRO A 403 3.74 16.06 2.11
CA PRO A 403 3.26 16.56 0.83
C PRO A 403 4.30 17.47 0.18
N CYS A 404 4.54 17.29 -1.11
CA CYS A 404 5.51 18.11 -1.85
C CYS A 404 5.18 19.60 -1.72
N PRO A 405 6.13 20.46 -1.33
CA PRO A 405 5.87 21.90 -1.10
C PRO A 405 5.46 22.66 -2.36
N VAL A 406 5.71 22.10 -3.55
CA VAL A 406 5.38 22.74 -4.83
C VAL A 406 4.01 22.33 -5.37
N CYS A 407 3.70 21.04 -5.35
CA CYS A 407 2.42 20.53 -5.88
C CYS A 407 1.40 20.17 -4.80
N HIS A 408 1.75 20.26 -3.52
CA HIS A 408 0.87 19.96 -2.38
C HIS A 408 0.14 18.61 -2.50
N GLY A 409 0.85 17.59 -3.00
CA GLY A 409 0.29 16.26 -3.20
C GLY A 409 -0.30 15.99 -4.59
N ALA A 410 -0.56 17.01 -5.40
CA ALA A 410 -1.20 16.88 -6.72
C ALA A 410 -0.37 16.14 -7.78
N ARG A 411 0.92 15.88 -7.53
CA ARG A 411 1.86 15.15 -8.42
C ARG A 411 2.15 15.83 -9.77
N LEU A 412 1.35 16.79 -10.20
CA LEU A 412 1.39 17.44 -11.51
C LEU A 412 1.90 18.90 -11.42
N LYS A 413 2.32 19.42 -12.56
CA LYS A 413 2.67 20.83 -12.73
C LYS A 413 1.47 21.74 -12.58
N PRO A 414 1.63 22.99 -12.11
CA PRO A 414 0.55 23.97 -12.03
C PRO A 414 -0.16 24.22 -13.38
N GLU A 415 0.58 24.18 -14.50
CA GLU A 415 0.04 24.35 -15.84
C GLU A 415 -0.91 23.21 -16.22
N SER A 416 -0.64 21.98 -15.77
CA SER A 416 -1.53 20.82 -15.98
C SER A 416 -2.80 20.92 -15.12
N LEU A 417 -2.69 21.46 -13.93
CA LEU A 417 -3.82 21.68 -13.00
C LEU A 417 -4.71 22.87 -13.40
N ALA A 418 -4.24 23.68 -14.35
CA ALA A 418 -5.01 24.81 -14.92
C ALA A 418 -6.21 24.37 -15.77
N PHE A 419 -6.26 23.10 -16.17
CA PHE A 419 -7.35 22.52 -16.96
C PHE A 419 -8.40 21.89 -16.06
N ARG A 420 -9.69 22.22 -16.30
CA ARG A 420 -10.81 21.79 -15.47
C ARG A 420 -11.94 21.17 -16.28
N VAL A 421 -12.56 20.14 -15.73
CA VAL A 421 -13.79 19.50 -16.20
C VAL A 421 -14.83 19.63 -15.10
N GLY A 422 -16.02 20.16 -15.40
CA GLY A 422 -17.03 20.42 -14.37
C GLY A 422 -16.53 21.33 -13.23
N GLY A 423 -15.57 22.22 -13.48
CA GLY A 423 -14.99 23.12 -12.48
C GLY A 423 -13.83 22.53 -11.66
N LYS A 424 -13.55 21.22 -11.76
CA LYS A 424 -12.48 20.54 -11.01
C LYS A 424 -11.30 20.16 -11.90
N ASN A 425 -10.07 20.25 -11.36
CA ASN A 425 -8.88 19.75 -12.04
C ASN A 425 -8.71 18.23 -11.79
N ILE A 426 -7.78 17.58 -12.53
CA ILE A 426 -7.61 16.14 -12.46
C ILE A 426 -7.11 15.64 -11.09
N ALA A 427 -6.35 16.44 -10.34
CA ALA A 427 -5.90 16.06 -9.00
C ALA A 427 -7.04 16.17 -7.98
N GLU A 428 -7.87 17.22 -8.04
CA GLU A 428 -9.07 17.36 -7.22
C GLU A 428 -10.04 16.19 -7.42
N ILE A 429 -10.26 15.77 -8.66
CA ILE A 429 -11.10 14.59 -8.98
C ILE A 429 -10.46 13.30 -8.46
N SER A 430 -9.14 13.15 -8.61
CA SER A 430 -8.45 11.95 -8.17
C SER A 430 -8.39 11.82 -6.64
N SER A 431 -8.57 12.90 -5.90
CA SER A 431 -8.62 12.90 -4.43
C SER A 431 -10.02 12.71 -3.85
N MET A 432 -11.06 12.68 -4.67
CA MET A 432 -12.42 12.35 -4.23
C MET A 432 -12.54 10.87 -3.91
N ALA A 433 -13.40 10.52 -2.95
CA ALA A 433 -13.80 9.14 -2.75
C ALA A 433 -14.48 8.58 -4.02
N VAL A 434 -14.30 7.30 -4.28
CA VAL A 434 -14.83 6.64 -5.51
C VAL A 434 -16.33 6.87 -5.66
N ILE A 435 -17.08 6.80 -4.55
CA ILE A 435 -18.53 7.02 -4.57
C ILE A 435 -18.89 8.47 -4.95
N ASP A 436 -18.18 9.44 -4.38
CA ASP A 436 -18.43 10.87 -4.66
C ASP A 436 -17.96 11.22 -6.08
N LEU A 437 -16.90 10.56 -6.56
CA LEU A 437 -16.43 10.73 -7.93
C LEU A 437 -17.44 10.15 -8.93
N LEU A 438 -18.06 9.03 -8.62
CA LEU A 438 -19.12 8.43 -9.45
C LEU A 438 -20.30 9.38 -9.56
N ASP A 439 -20.78 9.91 -8.42
CA ASP A 439 -21.86 10.91 -8.39
C ASP A 439 -21.47 12.17 -9.18
N PHE A 440 -20.27 12.70 -9.00
CA PHE A 440 -19.77 13.83 -9.77
C PHE A 440 -19.78 13.55 -11.29
N MET A 441 -19.35 12.35 -11.72
CA MET A 441 -19.37 11.99 -13.15
C MET A 441 -20.77 11.82 -13.70
N ASP A 442 -21.77 11.48 -12.87
CA ASP A 442 -23.17 11.39 -13.27
C ASP A 442 -23.79 12.77 -13.49
N HIS A 443 -23.38 13.77 -12.71
CA HIS A 443 -23.96 15.11 -12.71
C HIS A 443 -23.08 16.17 -13.37
N VAL A 444 -21.93 15.82 -13.95
CA VAL A 444 -21.01 16.77 -14.56
C VAL A 444 -21.66 17.54 -15.71
N THR A 445 -21.59 18.86 -15.61
CA THR A 445 -22.19 19.77 -16.62
C THR A 445 -21.20 20.04 -17.75
N LEU A 446 -21.48 19.53 -18.93
CA LEU A 446 -20.69 19.69 -20.15
C LEU A 446 -21.54 20.38 -21.22
N SER A 447 -20.91 21.15 -22.11
CA SER A 447 -21.56 21.65 -23.31
C SER A 447 -21.89 20.52 -24.30
N GLU A 448 -22.79 20.72 -25.22
CA GLU A 448 -23.19 19.71 -26.21
C GLU A 448 -22.00 19.13 -26.98
N LYS A 449 -21.05 19.97 -27.36
CA LYS A 449 -19.80 19.53 -28.01
C LYS A 449 -18.93 18.67 -27.10
N GLU A 450 -18.76 19.08 -25.84
CA GLU A 450 -17.97 18.35 -24.84
C GLU A 450 -18.66 17.02 -24.51
N LYS A 451 -20.00 16.96 -24.44
CA LYS A 451 -20.76 15.71 -24.23
C LYS A 451 -20.48 14.67 -25.31
N ILE A 452 -20.57 15.09 -26.59
CA ILE A 452 -20.31 14.16 -27.71
C ILE A 452 -18.90 13.55 -27.63
N ILE A 453 -17.90 14.37 -27.27
CA ILE A 453 -16.50 13.93 -27.16
C ILE A 453 -16.29 13.03 -25.93
N ALA A 454 -16.92 13.38 -24.81
CA ALA A 454 -16.69 12.74 -23.52
C ALA A 454 -17.56 11.48 -23.30
N ASP A 455 -18.65 11.27 -24.05
CA ASP A 455 -19.67 10.24 -23.78
C ASP A 455 -19.08 8.84 -23.62
N GLN A 456 -18.26 8.40 -24.55
CA GLN A 456 -17.63 7.08 -24.49
C GLN A 456 -16.65 6.98 -23.30
N ILE A 457 -15.85 8.03 -23.06
CA ILE A 457 -14.88 8.08 -21.96
C ILE A 457 -15.62 8.03 -20.62
N LEU A 458 -16.68 8.82 -20.46
CA LEU A 458 -17.47 8.85 -19.24
C LEU A 458 -18.15 7.51 -18.95
N ARG A 459 -18.65 6.80 -19.97
CA ARG A 459 -19.22 5.45 -19.80
C ARG A 459 -18.16 4.49 -19.21
N GLU A 460 -16.94 4.50 -19.77
CA GLU A 460 -15.86 3.65 -19.29
C GLU A 460 -15.44 4.00 -17.85
N VAL A 461 -15.29 5.28 -17.55
CA VAL A 461 -14.95 5.75 -16.19
C VAL A 461 -16.03 5.33 -15.19
N LYS A 462 -17.32 5.61 -15.50
CA LYS A 462 -18.45 5.25 -14.63
C LYS A 462 -18.55 3.75 -14.42
N SER A 463 -18.37 2.94 -15.46
CA SER A 463 -18.38 1.49 -15.36
C SER A 463 -17.30 0.99 -14.38
N ARG A 464 -16.05 1.46 -14.53
CA ARG A 464 -14.94 1.08 -13.64
C ARG A 464 -15.13 1.56 -12.21
N LEU A 465 -15.63 2.79 -12.00
CA LEU A 465 -15.96 3.30 -10.67
C LEU A 465 -17.07 2.47 -10.02
N SER A 466 -18.12 2.12 -10.78
CA SER A 466 -19.22 1.27 -10.27
C SER A 466 -18.71 -0.11 -9.84
N PHE A 467 -17.73 -0.69 -10.55
CA PHE A 467 -17.13 -1.96 -10.11
C PHE A 467 -16.35 -1.81 -8.80
N LEU A 468 -15.64 -0.70 -8.58
CA LEU A 468 -14.98 -0.44 -7.30
C LEU A 468 -15.99 -0.31 -6.14
N VAL A 469 -17.12 0.37 -6.38
CA VAL A 469 -18.22 0.46 -5.41
C VAL A 469 -18.80 -0.91 -5.11
N ASN A 470 -19.04 -1.72 -6.13
CA ASN A 470 -19.63 -3.06 -6.00
C ASN A 470 -18.75 -4.07 -5.27
N VAL A 471 -17.44 -3.84 -5.19
CA VAL A 471 -16.53 -4.68 -4.38
C VAL A 471 -16.22 -4.06 -3.00
N GLY A 472 -16.99 -3.05 -2.55
CA GLY A 472 -16.84 -2.42 -1.24
C GLY A 472 -15.59 -1.53 -1.11
N LEU A 473 -15.17 -0.85 -2.20
CA LEU A 473 -14.04 0.09 -2.21
C LEU A 473 -14.50 1.52 -2.51
N ASP A 474 -15.71 1.85 -2.14
CA ASP A 474 -16.37 3.14 -2.36
C ASP A 474 -15.70 4.31 -1.63
N TYR A 475 -15.04 4.04 -0.50
CA TYR A 475 -14.31 5.02 0.30
C TYR A 475 -12.89 5.36 -0.22
N LEU A 476 -12.32 4.55 -1.10
CA LEU A 476 -10.97 4.79 -1.63
C LEU A 476 -10.92 6.01 -2.54
N THR A 477 -9.74 6.65 -2.61
CA THR A 477 -9.47 7.71 -3.58
C THR A 477 -8.57 7.20 -4.71
N LEU A 478 -8.72 7.73 -5.93
CA LEU A 478 -7.87 7.34 -7.06
C LEU A 478 -6.39 7.75 -6.88
N SER A 479 -6.13 8.79 -6.07
CA SER A 479 -4.79 9.29 -5.75
C SER A 479 -4.04 8.44 -4.75
N ARG A 480 -4.73 7.55 -3.99
CA ARG A 480 -4.12 6.71 -2.95
C ARG A 480 -3.04 5.81 -3.55
N GLY A 481 -1.88 5.79 -2.92
CA GLY A 481 -0.74 4.98 -3.35
C GLY A 481 -1.03 3.47 -3.23
N ALA A 482 -0.67 2.70 -4.25
CA ALA A 482 -0.89 1.24 -4.22
C ALA A 482 -0.10 0.53 -3.10
N SER A 483 1.00 1.10 -2.65
CA SER A 483 1.81 0.58 -1.53
C SER A 483 1.16 0.74 -0.15
N THR A 484 0.14 1.60 -0.03
CA THR A 484 -0.59 1.85 1.23
C THR A 484 -1.86 1.01 1.35
N LEU A 485 -2.15 0.19 0.36
CA LEU A 485 -3.33 -0.68 0.36
C LEU A 485 -3.11 -1.92 1.21
N SER A 486 -4.13 -2.34 1.93
CA SER A 486 -4.16 -3.66 2.55
C SER A 486 -4.18 -4.76 1.47
N GLY A 487 -3.82 -6.00 1.84
CA GLY A 487 -3.86 -7.14 0.92
C GLY A 487 -5.23 -7.35 0.29
N GLY A 488 -6.28 -7.25 1.10
CA GLY A 488 -7.66 -7.37 0.64
C GLY A 488 -8.10 -6.23 -0.28
N GLU A 489 -7.74 -4.97 0.02
CA GLU A 489 -8.03 -3.83 -0.87
C GLU A 489 -7.35 -4.00 -2.24
N ALA A 490 -6.07 -4.38 -2.26
CA ALA A 490 -5.34 -4.61 -3.51
C ALA A 490 -5.95 -5.76 -4.34
N GLN A 491 -6.38 -6.83 -3.70
CA GLN A 491 -7.05 -7.96 -4.35
C GLN A 491 -8.38 -7.54 -4.96
N ARG A 492 -9.21 -6.80 -4.22
CA ARG A 492 -10.51 -6.30 -4.72
C ARG A 492 -10.36 -5.30 -5.86
N ILE A 493 -9.33 -4.45 -5.85
CA ILE A 493 -9.00 -3.57 -6.99
C ILE A 493 -8.71 -4.40 -8.24
N ARG A 494 -7.94 -5.48 -8.12
CA ARG A 494 -7.69 -6.39 -9.25
C ARG A 494 -8.96 -7.07 -9.72
N LEU A 495 -9.79 -7.55 -8.78
CA LEU A 495 -11.08 -8.14 -9.10
C LEU A 495 -11.95 -7.14 -9.88
N ALA A 496 -12.10 -5.91 -9.41
CA ALA A 496 -12.85 -4.86 -10.08
C ALA A 496 -12.29 -4.57 -11.49
N THR A 497 -10.97 -4.54 -11.66
CA THR A 497 -10.32 -4.32 -12.96
C THR A 497 -10.60 -5.47 -13.93
N GLN A 498 -10.57 -6.72 -13.45
CA GLN A 498 -10.86 -7.89 -14.27
C GLN A 498 -12.34 -7.97 -14.69
N ILE A 499 -13.26 -7.61 -13.80
CA ILE A 499 -14.69 -7.50 -14.13
C ILE A 499 -14.89 -6.45 -15.22
N GLY A 500 -14.24 -5.29 -15.05
CA GLY A 500 -14.27 -4.19 -16.02
C GLY A 500 -13.78 -4.56 -17.43
N SER A 501 -12.98 -5.62 -17.55
CA SER A 501 -12.53 -6.12 -18.86
C SER A 501 -13.63 -6.79 -19.69
N GLY A 502 -14.76 -7.19 -19.05
CA GLY A 502 -15.90 -7.82 -19.72
C GLY A 502 -15.59 -9.18 -20.37
N LEU A 503 -14.54 -9.87 -19.94
CA LEU A 503 -14.14 -11.17 -20.48
C LEU A 503 -15.20 -12.24 -20.18
N VAL A 504 -15.48 -13.08 -21.16
CA VAL A 504 -16.48 -14.16 -21.09
C VAL A 504 -15.81 -15.51 -21.40
N GLY A 505 -16.27 -16.56 -20.73
CA GLY A 505 -15.74 -17.91 -20.93
C GLY A 505 -14.37 -18.14 -20.31
N VAL A 506 -13.99 -17.34 -19.33
CA VAL A 506 -12.73 -17.39 -18.58
C VAL A 506 -12.92 -18.21 -17.30
N LEU A 507 -11.83 -18.82 -16.84
CA LEU A 507 -11.73 -19.44 -15.52
C LEU A 507 -11.04 -18.45 -14.56
N TYR A 508 -11.77 -17.91 -13.61
CA TYR A 508 -11.22 -17.09 -12.55
C TYR A 508 -10.92 -17.94 -11.30
N ILE A 509 -9.74 -17.75 -10.73
CA ILE A 509 -9.34 -18.42 -9.49
C ILE A 509 -9.00 -17.35 -8.47
N LEU A 510 -9.73 -17.30 -7.35
CA LEU A 510 -9.63 -16.31 -6.31
C LEU A 510 -9.18 -16.94 -4.99
N ASP A 511 -8.28 -16.26 -4.27
CA ASP A 511 -7.79 -16.70 -2.97
C ASP A 511 -8.42 -15.81 -1.88
N GLU A 512 -9.35 -16.38 -1.13
CA GLU A 512 -9.99 -15.75 0.04
C GLU A 512 -10.43 -14.28 -0.21
N PRO A 513 -11.28 -14.00 -1.20
CA PRO A 513 -11.64 -12.63 -1.56
C PRO A 513 -12.47 -11.89 -0.50
N SER A 514 -13.02 -12.59 0.50
CA SER A 514 -13.80 -12.03 1.62
C SER A 514 -12.92 -11.47 2.75
N ILE A 515 -11.59 -11.64 2.66
CA ILE A 515 -10.66 -11.23 3.72
C ILE A 515 -10.80 -9.74 4.07
N GLY A 516 -10.87 -9.44 5.36
CA GLY A 516 -10.95 -8.08 5.88
C GLY A 516 -12.23 -7.34 5.51
N LEU A 517 -13.27 -8.07 5.07
CA LEU A 517 -14.57 -7.51 4.76
C LEU A 517 -15.51 -7.58 5.96
N HIS A 518 -16.22 -6.49 6.17
CA HIS A 518 -17.45 -6.52 6.94
C HIS A 518 -18.53 -7.32 6.17
N GLN A 519 -19.48 -7.94 6.87
CA GLN A 519 -20.53 -8.78 6.25
C GLN A 519 -21.33 -8.05 5.16
N ARG A 520 -21.62 -6.77 5.35
CA ARG A 520 -22.27 -5.91 4.35
C ARG A 520 -21.49 -5.83 3.04
N ASP A 521 -20.16 -5.72 3.11
CA ASP A 521 -19.31 -5.66 1.92
C ASP A 521 -19.15 -7.04 1.30
N ASN A 522 -19.21 -8.12 2.11
CA ASN A 522 -19.21 -9.50 1.62
C ASN A 522 -20.44 -9.78 0.77
N ASP A 523 -21.62 -9.28 1.16
CA ASP A 523 -22.84 -9.40 0.38
C ASP A 523 -22.69 -8.75 -1.03
N LYS A 524 -22.07 -7.56 -1.11
CA LYS A 524 -21.78 -6.88 -2.38
C LYS A 524 -20.79 -7.70 -3.23
N LEU A 525 -19.75 -8.25 -2.61
CA LEU A 525 -18.78 -9.12 -3.27
C LEU A 525 -19.46 -10.36 -3.86
N LEU A 526 -20.30 -11.05 -3.07
CA LEU A 526 -21.03 -12.24 -3.52
C LEU A 526 -21.97 -11.93 -4.69
N ALA A 527 -22.67 -10.79 -4.66
CA ALA A 527 -23.48 -10.34 -5.78
C ALA A 527 -22.63 -10.14 -7.05
N THR A 528 -21.44 -9.58 -6.88
CA THR A 528 -20.48 -9.35 -7.97
C THR A 528 -19.96 -10.66 -8.57
N LEU A 529 -19.58 -11.64 -7.73
CA LEU A 529 -19.13 -12.95 -8.17
C LEU A 529 -20.23 -13.70 -8.93
N LYS A 530 -21.48 -13.60 -8.45
CA LYS A 530 -22.65 -14.15 -9.18
C LYS A 530 -22.83 -13.49 -10.55
N GLY A 531 -22.68 -12.16 -10.62
CA GLY A 531 -22.72 -11.43 -11.89
C GLY A 531 -21.66 -11.92 -12.88
N MET A 532 -20.42 -12.13 -12.43
CA MET A 532 -19.36 -12.71 -13.28
C MET A 532 -19.70 -14.12 -13.79
N ARG A 533 -20.24 -14.97 -12.90
CA ARG A 533 -20.72 -16.31 -13.28
C ARG A 533 -21.81 -16.22 -14.35
N ASP A 534 -22.77 -15.35 -14.17
CA ASP A 534 -23.93 -15.21 -15.06
C ASP A 534 -23.54 -14.68 -16.44
N LEU A 535 -22.39 -14.01 -16.57
CA LEU A 535 -21.76 -13.67 -17.85
C LEU A 535 -21.15 -14.88 -18.57
N GLY A 536 -21.20 -16.09 -17.98
CA GLY A 536 -20.70 -17.33 -18.59
C GLY A 536 -19.24 -17.66 -18.21
N ASN A 537 -18.74 -17.14 -17.10
CA ASN A 537 -17.44 -17.47 -16.54
C ASN A 537 -17.53 -18.61 -15.52
N THR A 538 -16.45 -19.34 -15.37
CA THR A 538 -16.28 -20.30 -14.26
C THR A 538 -15.44 -19.66 -13.18
N LEU A 539 -15.91 -19.69 -11.94
CA LEU A 539 -15.18 -19.11 -10.79
C LEU A 539 -14.82 -20.23 -9.81
N ILE A 540 -13.55 -20.35 -9.47
CA ILE A 540 -13.06 -21.17 -8.36
C ILE A 540 -12.61 -20.23 -7.27
N VAL A 541 -13.19 -20.34 -6.09
CA VAL A 541 -12.90 -19.48 -4.94
C VAL A 541 -12.41 -20.36 -3.79
N VAL A 542 -11.22 -20.14 -3.30
CA VAL A 542 -10.74 -20.74 -2.05
C VAL A 542 -11.31 -19.89 -0.92
N GLU A 543 -12.17 -20.49 -0.08
CA GLU A 543 -12.89 -19.74 0.95
C GLU A 543 -13.24 -20.56 2.19
N HIS A 544 -13.41 -19.81 3.29
CA HIS A 544 -13.78 -20.35 4.59
C HIS A 544 -15.06 -19.72 5.17
N ASP A 545 -15.51 -18.61 4.56
CA ASP A 545 -16.70 -17.90 4.97
C ASP A 545 -17.98 -18.72 4.72
N GLU A 546 -18.83 -18.81 5.75
CA GLU A 546 -20.05 -19.61 5.70
C GLU A 546 -21.02 -19.12 4.62
N ASP A 547 -21.21 -17.80 4.49
CA ASP A 547 -22.15 -17.21 3.54
C ASP A 547 -21.69 -17.43 2.09
N THR A 548 -20.38 -17.36 1.85
CA THR A 548 -19.78 -17.70 0.54
C THR A 548 -19.99 -19.17 0.20
N ILE A 549 -19.75 -20.08 1.15
CA ILE A 549 -19.96 -21.53 0.96
C ILE A 549 -21.43 -21.83 0.67
N ARG A 550 -22.37 -21.24 1.42
CA ARG A 550 -23.82 -21.43 1.23
C ARG A 550 -24.32 -20.86 -0.09
N THR A 551 -23.65 -19.84 -0.61
CA THR A 551 -24.00 -19.14 -1.86
C THR A 551 -23.46 -19.87 -3.11
N ALA A 552 -22.49 -20.75 -2.94
CA ALA A 552 -21.84 -21.48 -4.04
C ALA A 552 -22.81 -22.39 -4.80
N ASP A 553 -22.59 -22.52 -6.12
CA ASP A 553 -23.29 -23.54 -6.92
C ASP A 553 -22.71 -24.95 -6.69
N TRP A 554 -21.40 -25.00 -6.35
CA TRP A 554 -20.65 -26.24 -6.13
C TRP A 554 -19.59 -26.04 -5.08
N VAL A 555 -19.43 -26.96 -4.18
CA VAL A 555 -18.45 -26.93 -3.10
C VAL A 555 -17.57 -28.17 -3.18
N VAL A 556 -16.27 -28.01 -2.96
CA VAL A 556 -15.31 -29.10 -2.81
C VAL A 556 -14.63 -28.93 -1.46
N ASP A 557 -14.90 -29.85 -0.53
CA ASP A 557 -14.30 -29.87 0.80
C ASP A 557 -13.05 -30.76 0.77
N ILE A 558 -11.88 -30.17 1.07
CA ILE A 558 -10.57 -30.82 1.02
C ILE A 558 -10.07 -31.08 2.43
N GLY A 559 -9.73 -32.32 2.73
CA GLY A 559 -9.33 -32.76 4.05
C GLY A 559 -8.81 -34.18 4.07
N PRO A 560 -9.12 -34.97 5.13
CA PRO A 560 -9.89 -34.59 6.34
C PRO A 560 -9.11 -33.76 7.34
N GLY A 561 -7.77 -33.72 7.25
CA GLY A 561 -6.87 -32.98 8.10
C GLY A 561 -6.04 -31.93 7.35
N ALA A 562 -4.93 -31.54 7.95
CA ALA A 562 -3.94 -30.62 7.37
C ALA A 562 -2.62 -31.35 7.07
N GLY A 563 -1.78 -30.79 6.19
CA GLY A 563 -0.49 -31.35 5.81
C GLY A 563 -0.62 -32.76 5.23
N GLU A 564 0.13 -33.71 5.78
CA GLU A 564 0.08 -35.13 5.33
C GLU A 564 -1.27 -35.81 5.56
N ASN A 565 -2.04 -35.36 6.54
CA ASN A 565 -3.38 -35.85 6.84
C ASN A 565 -4.47 -35.19 5.98
N GLY A 566 -4.10 -34.22 5.12
CA GLY A 566 -4.95 -33.58 4.17
C GLY A 566 -4.85 -34.19 2.78
N GLY A 567 -5.17 -33.40 1.76
CA GLY A 567 -4.93 -33.69 0.34
C GLY A 567 -5.91 -34.63 -0.32
N SER A 568 -7.07 -34.90 0.29
CA SER A 568 -8.14 -35.72 -0.30
C SER A 568 -9.44 -34.94 -0.39
N VAL A 569 -10.28 -35.23 -1.39
CA VAL A 569 -11.65 -34.71 -1.45
C VAL A 569 -12.50 -35.46 -0.46
N VAL A 570 -13.04 -34.80 0.54
CA VAL A 570 -13.90 -35.36 1.58
C VAL A 570 -15.36 -35.31 1.14
N ALA A 571 -15.77 -34.23 0.53
CA ALA A 571 -17.11 -34.03 0.00
C ALA A 571 -17.08 -33.13 -1.24
N GLU A 572 -17.97 -33.39 -2.20
CA GLU A 572 -18.21 -32.55 -3.36
C GLU A 572 -19.70 -32.52 -3.72
N GLY A 573 -20.17 -31.43 -4.28
CA GLY A 573 -21.55 -31.23 -4.69
C GLY A 573 -22.10 -29.86 -4.36
N THR A 574 -23.42 -29.75 -4.28
CA THR A 574 -24.05 -28.52 -3.77
C THR A 574 -23.76 -28.36 -2.26
N PRO A 575 -23.91 -27.14 -1.69
CA PRO A 575 -23.78 -26.98 -0.25
C PRO A 575 -24.61 -27.97 0.57
N GLU A 576 -25.83 -28.29 0.13
CA GLU A 576 -26.71 -29.26 0.74
C GLU A 576 -26.15 -30.71 0.68
N ASP A 577 -25.44 -31.07 -0.40
CA ASP A 577 -24.80 -32.35 -0.52
C ASP A 577 -23.61 -32.48 0.44
N VAL A 578 -22.78 -31.43 0.55
CA VAL A 578 -21.68 -31.39 1.52
C VAL A 578 -22.21 -31.49 2.95
N MET A 579 -23.34 -30.86 3.25
CA MET A 579 -23.99 -30.99 4.58
C MET A 579 -24.44 -32.43 4.90
N LYS A 580 -24.66 -33.30 3.93
CA LYS A 580 -25.05 -34.71 4.17
C LYS A 580 -23.87 -35.59 4.55
N VAL A 581 -22.63 -35.17 4.22
CA VAL A 581 -21.42 -35.96 4.48
C VAL A 581 -21.00 -35.81 5.94
N LYS A 582 -21.03 -36.91 6.72
CA LYS A 582 -20.72 -36.89 8.15
C LYS A 582 -19.26 -36.55 8.46
N ASP A 583 -18.34 -36.98 7.62
CA ASP A 583 -16.90 -36.82 7.80
C ASP A 583 -16.41 -35.43 7.39
N SER A 584 -17.21 -34.64 6.71
CA SER A 584 -16.92 -33.26 6.36
C SER A 584 -17.03 -32.38 7.60
N ILE A 585 -15.90 -31.81 8.01
CA ILE A 585 -15.86 -30.84 9.14
C ILE A 585 -16.62 -29.58 8.73
N THR A 586 -16.43 -29.09 7.51
CA THR A 586 -17.21 -27.98 6.95
C THR A 586 -18.70 -28.28 7.01
N GLY A 587 -19.10 -29.47 6.56
CA GLY A 587 -20.51 -29.93 6.64
C GLY A 587 -21.06 -29.95 8.06
N GLN A 588 -20.26 -30.35 9.06
CA GLN A 588 -20.64 -30.33 10.49
C GLN A 588 -20.92 -28.90 11.00
N TYR A 589 -20.10 -27.91 10.60
CA TYR A 589 -20.33 -26.50 10.94
C TYR A 589 -21.58 -25.96 10.23
N LEU A 590 -21.74 -26.22 8.93
CA LEU A 590 -22.93 -25.80 8.18
C LEU A 590 -24.25 -26.36 8.73
N ARG A 591 -24.25 -27.58 9.30
CA ARG A 591 -25.41 -28.19 9.97
C ARG A 591 -25.63 -27.75 11.41
N GLY A 592 -24.63 -27.05 12.01
CA GLY A 592 -24.66 -26.66 13.42
C GLY A 592 -24.33 -27.78 14.39
N GLU A 593 -23.81 -28.91 13.93
CA GLU A 593 -23.31 -30.01 14.79
C GLU A 593 -22.05 -29.56 15.55
N LYS A 594 -21.20 -28.81 14.87
CA LYS A 594 -20.08 -28.06 15.45
C LYS A 594 -20.37 -26.58 15.36
N TYR A 595 -20.00 -25.84 16.35
CA TYR A 595 -20.13 -24.40 16.42
C TYR A 595 -19.16 -23.82 17.45
N ILE A 596 -18.88 -22.53 17.36
CA ILE A 596 -18.16 -21.77 18.37
C ILE A 596 -19.18 -21.32 19.40
N PRO A 597 -19.08 -21.76 20.67
CA PRO A 597 -20.08 -21.46 21.70
C PRO A 597 -20.00 -19.99 22.14
N LEU A 598 -21.08 -19.47 22.69
CA LEU A 598 -21.05 -18.24 23.46
C LEU A 598 -20.39 -18.49 24.82
N PRO A 599 -19.63 -17.53 25.38
CA PRO A 599 -19.11 -17.66 26.74
C PRO A 599 -20.26 -17.71 27.74
N GLU A 600 -20.11 -18.55 28.79
CA GLU A 600 -21.15 -18.68 29.84
C GLU A 600 -21.36 -17.36 30.59
N LYS A 601 -20.28 -16.61 30.80
CA LYS A 601 -20.30 -15.28 31.43
C LYS A 601 -19.30 -14.37 30.73
N ARG A 602 -19.68 -13.12 30.45
CA ARG A 602 -18.78 -12.08 29.96
C ARG A 602 -17.92 -11.58 31.11
N ARG A 603 -16.61 -11.46 30.89
CA ARG A 603 -15.69 -10.83 31.84
C ARG A 603 -15.98 -9.34 31.91
N LYS A 604 -15.92 -8.78 33.11
CA LYS A 604 -16.06 -7.32 33.33
C LYS A 604 -14.72 -6.59 33.34
N GLY A 605 -13.63 -7.32 33.08
CA GLY A 605 -12.28 -6.83 33.27
C GLY A 605 -11.88 -6.79 34.75
N ASN A 606 -10.74 -6.18 35.03
CA ASN A 606 -10.21 -6.01 36.41
C ASN A 606 -10.69 -4.73 37.13
N GLY A 607 -11.62 -3.97 36.51
CA GLY A 607 -12.14 -2.70 37.02
C GLY A 607 -11.30 -1.47 36.63
N LEU A 608 -10.20 -1.67 35.93
CA LEU A 608 -9.35 -0.61 35.35
C LEU A 608 -9.64 -0.46 33.85
N SER A 609 -9.32 0.69 33.29
CA SER A 609 -9.49 0.95 31.85
C SER A 609 -8.35 1.81 31.31
N LEU A 610 -8.10 1.64 30.02
CA LEU A 610 -7.26 2.50 29.22
C LEU A 610 -8.19 3.37 28.38
N THR A 611 -8.06 4.71 28.49
CA THR A 611 -8.92 5.63 27.74
C THR A 611 -8.08 6.54 26.86
N ILE A 612 -8.43 6.59 25.58
CA ILE A 612 -7.87 7.51 24.59
C ILE A 612 -8.86 8.65 24.44
N HIS A 613 -8.39 9.88 24.59
CA HIS A 613 -9.20 11.08 24.43
C HIS A 613 -8.89 11.79 23.14
N GLY A 614 -9.93 12.23 22.43
CA GLY A 614 -9.84 13.10 21.26
C GLY A 614 -9.06 12.48 20.10
N ALA A 615 -9.24 11.22 19.81
CA ALA A 615 -8.57 10.58 18.66
C ALA A 615 -9.07 11.18 17.33
N HIS A 616 -8.16 11.79 16.54
CA HIS A 616 -8.52 12.56 15.33
C HIS A 616 -7.54 12.42 14.16
N GLU A 617 -6.80 11.29 14.11
CA GLU A 617 -5.96 10.98 12.95
C GLU A 617 -6.81 10.46 11.79
N HIS A 618 -6.42 10.81 10.56
CA HIS A 618 -7.10 10.45 9.31
C HIS A 618 -8.60 10.79 9.32
N ASN A 619 -9.47 9.78 9.27
CA ASN A 619 -10.90 9.98 9.26
C ASN A 619 -11.58 9.97 10.65
N LEU A 620 -10.83 9.76 11.72
CA LEU A 620 -11.38 9.75 13.09
C LEU A 620 -11.88 11.15 13.48
N LYS A 621 -13.09 11.22 14.04
CA LYS A 621 -13.80 12.46 14.32
C LYS A 621 -13.74 12.88 15.78
N HIS A 622 -12.50 13.01 16.30
CA HIS A 622 -12.24 13.46 17.68
C HIS A 622 -12.98 12.61 18.73
N ILE A 623 -12.79 11.28 18.63
CA ILE A 623 -13.52 10.30 19.43
C ILE A 623 -12.79 9.96 20.73
N ASP A 624 -13.58 9.69 21.78
CA ASP A 624 -13.09 9.13 23.04
C ASP A 624 -13.33 7.63 23.09
N VAL A 625 -12.30 6.85 23.39
CA VAL A 625 -12.36 5.38 23.35
C VAL A 625 -11.86 4.80 24.68
N THR A 626 -12.71 4.01 25.33
CA THR A 626 -12.37 3.33 26.59
C THR A 626 -12.26 1.82 26.37
N ILE A 627 -11.14 1.24 26.75
CA ILE A 627 -10.82 -0.19 26.66
C ILE A 627 -10.75 -0.76 28.07
N PRO A 628 -11.64 -1.70 28.45
CA PRO A 628 -11.56 -2.37 29.75
C PRO A 628 -10.33 -3.27 29.82
N LEU A 629 -9.55 -3.17 30.91
CA LEU A 629 -8.37 -4.00 31.10
C LEU A 629 -8.74 -5.36 31.71
N GLY A 630 -7.97 -6.41 31.37
CA GLY A 630 -8.27 -7.80 31.78
C GLY A 630 -9.50 -8.38 31.07
N ALA A 631 -9.81 -7.93 29.86
CA ALA A 631 -10.93 -8.36 29.05
C ALA A 631 -10.53 -8.66 27.61
N PHE A 632 -11.36 -9.40 26.91
CA PHE A 632 -11.28 -9.64 25.48
C PHE A 632 -12.12 -8.59 24.73
N THR A 633 -11.46 -7.58 24.17
CA THR A 633 -12.09 -6.48 23.43
C THR A 633 -11.95 -6.67 21.93
N VAL A 634 -13.05 -6.55 21.19
CA VAL A 634 -13.03 -6.58 19.72
C VAL A 634 -13.38 -5.21 19.16
N VAL A 635 -12.53 -4.70 18.29
CA VAL A 635 -12.75 -3.49 17.50
C VAL A 635 -13.26 -3.90 16.14
N THR A 636 -14.49 -3.52 15.81
CA THR A 636 -15.19 -3.90 14.58
C THR A 636 -15.75 -2.68 13.86
N GLY A 637 -16.40 -2.88 12.72
CA GLY A 637 -17.00 -1.83 11.87
C GLY A 637 -16.68 -2.02 10.39
N GLU A 638 -17.24 -1.21 9.53
CA GLU A 638 -17.07 -1.32 8.08
C GLU A 638 -15.61 -1.13 7.63
N SER A 639 -15.31 -1.57 6.42
CA SER A 639 -14.01 -1.34 5.79
C SER A 639 -13.76 0.17 5.65
N GLY A 640 -12.57 0.64 6.07
CA GLY A 640 -12.24 2.07 6.04
C GLY A 640 -12.86 2.92 7.15
N SER A 641 -13.54 2.35 8.16
CA SER A 641 -14.14 3.11 9.28
C SER A 641 -13.14 3.70 10.29
N GLY A 642 -11.83 3.38 10.19
CA GLY A 642 -10.78 3.93 11.05
C GLY A 642 -10.24 2.97 12.11
N LYS A 643 -10.59 1.68 12.09
CA LYS A 643 -10.15 0.65 13.07
C LYS A 643 -8.63 0.56 13.21
N SER A 644 -7.92 0.41 12.09
CA SER A 644 -6.45 0.28 12.10
C SER A 644 -5.79 1.59 12.54
N THR A 645 -6.36 2.74 12.19
CA THR A 645 -5.89 4.04 12.68
C THR A 645 -6.02 4.13 14.19
N LEU A 646 -7.17 3.75 14.75
CA LEU A 646 -7.38 3.76 16.20
C LEU A 646 -6.45 2.79 16.93
N VAL A 647 -6.36 1.55 16.45
CA VAL A 647 -5.67 0.48 17.18
C VAL A 647 -4.17 0.48 16.91
N ASN A 648 -3.75 0.54 15.64
CA ASN A 648 -2.35 0.38 15.28
C ASN A 648 -1.59 1.71 15.36
N GLU A 649 -2.18 2.82 14.88
CA GLU A 649 -1.47 4.11 14.82
C GLU A 649 -1.61 4.90 16.12
N ILE A 650 -2.77 4.89 16.79
CA ILE A 650 -2.97 5.64 18.04
C ILE A 650 -2.67 4.77 19.25
N LEU A 651 -3.42 3.68 19.47
CA LEU A 651 -3.27 2.86 20.67
C LEU A 651 -1.89 2.24 20.77
N TYR A 652 -1.47 1.47 19.75
CA TYR A 652 -0.20 0.75 19.78
C TYR A 652 1.00 1.71 19.80
N GLN A 653 1.06 2.64 18.85
CA GLN A 653 2.21 3.54 18.77
C GLN A 653 2.24 4.55 19.92
N GLY A 654 1.09 5.10 20.31
CA GLY A 654 0.99 6.02 21.44
C GLY A 654 1.40 5.36 22.76
N LEU A 655 0.85 4.19 23.07
CA LEU A 655 1.20 3.47 24.30
C LEU A 655 2.65 2.97 24.27
N SER A 656 3.18 2.55 23.11
CA SER A 656 4.60 2.17 22.96
C SER A 656 5.52 3.34 23.23
N ASN A 657 5.18 4.55 22.79
CA ASN A 657 5.97 5.75 23.09
C ASN A 657 6.00 6.04 24.59
N ILE A 658 4.87 5.88 25.28
CA ILE A 658 4.77 6.11 26.74
C ILE A 658 5.56 5.04 27.52
N LYS A 659 5.43 3.74 27.13
CA LYS A 659 5.97 2.62 27.91
C LYS A 659 7.39 2.24 27.55
N ASN A 660 7.70 2.19 26.27
CA ASN A 660 8.97 1.67 25.75
C ASN A 660 9.93 2.80 25.34
N HIS A 661 9.54 4.08 25.55
CA HIS A 661 10.29 5.26 25.10
C HIS A 661 10.68 5.15 23.61
N THR A 662 9.77 4.58 22.81
CA THR A 662 9.93 4.51 21.35
C THR A 662 9.57 5.87 20.75
N SER A 663 10.01 6.09 19.50
CA SER A 663 9.73 7.34 18.78
C SER A 663 8.84 7.06 17.57
N TYR A 664 7.77 6.28 17.79
CA TYR A 664 6.78 6.12 16.74
C TYR A 664 6.03 7.44 16.52
N ARG A 665 5.71 7.74 15.28
CA ARG A 665 4.75 8.78 14.98
C ARG A 665 3.35 8.24 15.27
N ALA A 666 2.93 8.37 16.53
CA ALA A 666 1.56 8.05 16.88
C ALA A 666 0.59 8.95 16.11
N GLY A 667 -0.58 8.40 15.76
CA GLY A 667 -1.66 9.19 15.20
C GLY A 667 -2.11 10.27 16.17
N ALA A 668 -2.78 11.30 15.69
CA ALA A 668 -3.18 12.46 16.49
C ALA A 668 -4.29 12.11 17.50
N PHE A 669 -4.05 12.42 18.78
CA PHE A 669 -4.99 12.30 19.90
C PHE A 669 -4.60 13.31 20.99
N ASP A 670 -5.53 13.64 21.90
CA ASP A 670 -5.30 14.66 22.93
C ASP A 670 -4.52 14.09 24.14
N SER A 671 -4.99 12.97 24.71
CA SER A 671 -4.35 12.32 25.86
C SER A 671 -4.70 10.83 25.93
N MET A 672 -3.95 10.08 26.75
CA MET A 672 -4.18 8.67 27.02
C MET A 672 -4.05 8.42 28.54
N ASP A 673 -5.17 8.07 29.16
CA ASP A 673 -5.26 7.78 30.59
C ASP A 673 -5.24 6.27 30.85
N GLY A 674 -4.67 5.83 31.97
CA GLY A 674 -4.59 4.40 32.32
C GLY A 674 -3.41 3.65 31.74
N ALA A 675 -2.51 4.36 31.05
CA ALA A 675 -1.28 3.76 30.52
C ALA A 675 -0.41 3.14 31.63
N GLU A 676 -0.45 3.66 32.84
CA GLU A 676 0.30 3.13 34.02
C GLU A 676 -0.10 1.71 34.39
N TYR A 677 -1.34 1.28 34.11
CA TYR A 677 -1.85 -0.06 34.43
C TYR A 677 -1.40 -1.15 33.44
N VAL A 678 -0.73 -0.79 32.36
CA VAL A 678 -0.21 -1.72 31.36
C VAL A 678 1.30 -1.83 31.54
N ASP A 679 1.81 -3.04 31.82
CA ASP A 679 3.24 -3.29 31.91
C ASP A 679 3.92 -3.33 30.55
N LYS A 680 3.31 -4.01 29.61
CA LYS A 680 3.89 -4.31 28.31
C LYS A 680 2.82 -4.27 27.23
N ILE A 681 3.19 -3.78 26.05
CA ILE A 681 2.36 -3.86 24.85
C ILE A 681 3.02 -4.76 23.81
N ILE A 682 2.22 -5.62 23.19
CA ILE A 682 2.67 -6.58 22.17
C ILE A 682 1.71 -6.51 20.98
N ASP A 683 2.27 -6.13 19.84
CA ASP A 683 1.57 -6.19 18.56
C ASP A 683 1.88 -7.50 17.83
N ILE A 684 0.82 -8.20 17.42
CA ILE A 684 0.88 -9.47 16.70
C ILE A 684 0.26 -9.25 15.32
N ASP A 685 1.05 -8.69 14.42
CA ASP A 685 0.68 -8.39 13.05
C ASP A 685 0.87 -9.59 12.09
N GLN A 686 0.37 -9.46 10.87
CA GLN A 686 0.47 -10.47 9.81
C GLN A 686 1.80 -10.43 9.04
N GLN A 687 2.76 -9.57 9.42
CA GLN A 687 4.05 -9.50 8.75
C GLN A 687 4.84 -10.80 8.93
N PRO A 688 5.64 -11.20 7.94
CA PRO A 688 6.47 -12.40 8.03
C PRO A 688 7.37 -12.39 9.27
N ILE A 689 7.61 -13.56 9.88
CA ILE A 689 8.53 -13.74 11.02
C ILE A 689 10.01 -13.50 10.66
N GLY A 690 10.29 -13.13 9.42
CA GLY A 690 11.59 -12.75 8.91
C GLY A 690 11.60 -12.64 7.39
N ARG A 691 12.56 -11.87 6.87
CA ARG A 691 12.66 -11.55 5.43
C ARG A 691 13.57 -12.49 4.65
N THR A 692 14.20 -13.45 5.32
CA THR A 692 15.17 -14.36 4.69
C THR A 692 14.73 -15.82 4.82
N PRO A 693 15.15 -16.71 3.91
CA PRO A 693 14.88 -18.14 4.00
C PRO A 693 15.43 -18.83 5.26
N ARG A 694 16.32 -18.15 6.01
CA ARG A 694 16.87 -18.64 7.29
C ARG A 694 15.93 -18.46 8.46
N SER A 695 15.00 -17.52 8.38
CA SER A 695 13.96 -17.35 9.39
C SER A 695 12.93 -18.46 9.22
N ASN A 696 12.63 -19.17 10.28
CA ASN A 696 11.67 -20.27 10.31
C ASN A 696 11.02 -20.38 11.70
N PRO A 697 9.93 -21.14 11.86
CA PRO A 697 9.25 -21.33 13.14
C PRO A 697 10.18 -21.78 14.28
N ALA A 698 11.08 -22.71 14.01
CA ALA A 698 12.01 -23.23 15.03
C ALA A 698 13.00 -22.17 15.53
N THR A 699 13.48 -21.29 14.66
CA THR A 699 14.41 -20.23 15.08
C THR A 699 13.67 -19.08 15.77
N TYR A 700 12.49 -18.71 15.29
CA TYR A 700 11.72 -17.62 15.86
C TYR A 700 11.23 -17.90 17.29
N THR A 701 10.72 -19.10 17.54
CA THR A 701 10.27 -19.55 18.88
C THR A 701 11.43 -19.92 19.81
N GLY A 702 12.66 -19.96 19.28
CA GLY A 702 13.84 -20.37 20.04
C GLY A 702 13.89 -21.86 20.39
N VAL A 703 12.97 -22.70 19.87
CA VAL A 703 13.05 -24.17 20.07
C VAL A 703 14.28 -24.77 19.41
N PHE A 704 14.75 -24.15 18.32
CA PHE A 704 15.96 -24.60 17.63
C PHE A 704 17.23 -24.49 18.47
N ASN A 705 17.29 -23.56 19.42
CA ASN A 705 18.42 -23.48 20.35
C ASN A 705 18.50 -24.71 21.25
N ASP A 706 17.36 -25.16 21.79
CA ASP A 706 17.29 -26.34 22.64
C ASP A 706 17.59 -27.62 21.82
N ILE A 707 17.12 -27.68 20.56
CA ILE A 707 17.42 -28.80 19.66
C ILE A 707 18.92 -28.86 19.33
N ARG A 708 19.58 -27.75 19.07
CA ARG A 708 21.04 -27.70 18.80
C ARG A 708 21.85 -28.13 20.03
N GLU A 709 21.41 -27.73 21.22
CA GLU A 709 22.03 -28.17 22.48
C GLU A 709 21.92 -29.67 22.63
N LEU A 710 20.73 -30.24 22.39
CA LEU A 710 20.51 -31.69 22.45
C LEU A 710 21.40 -32.43 21.46
N PHE A 711 21.53 -31.97 20.20
CA PHE A 711 22.41 -32.61 19.22
C PHE A 711 23.89 -32.56 19.64
N SER A 712 24.34 -31.49 20.27
CA SER A 712 25.71 -31.38 20.77
C SER A 712 25.99 -32.32 21.93
N GLN A 713 24.98 -32.82 22.62
CA GLN A 713 25.08 -33.76 23.72
C GLN A 713 25.08 -35.21 23.27
N THR A 714 24.85 -35.53 22.00
CA THR A 714 24.91 -36.89 21.48
C THR A 714 26.34 -37.43 21.59
N SER A 715 26.48 -38.76 21.72
CA SER A 715 27.79 -39.43 21.85
C SER A 715 28.70 -39.11 20.66
N GLU A 716 28.15 -39.10 19.45
CA GLU A 716 28.90 -38.81 18.23
C GLU A 716 29.39 -37.35 18.15
N ALA A 717 28.54 -36.40 18.54
CA ALA A 717 28.92 -34.98 18.58
C ALA A 717 30.03 -34.73 19.61
N LYS A 718 29.95 -35.37 20.79
CA LYS A 718 30.96 -35.28 21.84
C LYS A 718 32.27 -35.86 21.39
N MET A 719 32.30 -37.04 20.75
CA MET A 719 33.52 -37.64 20.20
C MET A 719 34.21 -36.77 19.19
N ARG A 720 33.46 -36.01 18.39
CA ARG A 720 33.97 -35.08 17.37
C ARG A 720 34.23 -33.67 17.91
N GLY A 721 33.95 -33.40 19.17
CA GLY A 721 34.08 -32.08 19.80
C GLY A 721 33.13 -31.04 19.27
N TYR A 722 31.97 -31.43 18.74
CA TYR A 722 30.99 -30.55 18.16
C TYR A 722 30.18 -29.80 19.22
N LYS A 723 30.22 -28.46 19.17
CA LYS A 723 29.47 -27.57 20.05
C LYS A 723 28.12 -27.22 19.40
N PRO A 724 27.14 -26.63 20.14
CA PRO A 724 25.85 -26.26 19.59
C PRO A 724 25.91 -25.36 18.34
N GLY A 725 26.99 -24.56 18.20
CA GLY A 725 27.22 -23.74 17.00
C GLY A 725 27.42 -24.54 15.72
N ARG A 726 27.91 -25.77 15.79
CA ARG A 726 28.09 -26.69 14.65
C ARG A 726 26.74 -27.01 13.97
N PHE A 727 25.71 -27.10 14.77
CA PHE A 727 24.33 -27.41 14.32
C PHE A 727 23.52 -26.16 13.94
N SER A 728 24.16 -24.99 13.80
CA SER A 728 23.55 -23.77 13.31
C SER A 728 23.80 -23.57 11.81
N PHE A 729 22.76 -23.47 11.01
CA PHE A 729 22.89 -23.13 9.59
C PHE A 729 23.30 -21.66 9.34
N ASN A 730 23.33 -20.82 10.38
CA ASN A 730 23.82 -19.43 10.29
C ASN A 730 25.32 -19.30 10.52
N MET A 731 25.98 -20.29 11.16
CA MET A 731 27.40 -20.23 11.54
C MET A 731 28.25 -21.03 10.58
N LYS A 732 29.43 -20.47 10.27
CA LYS A 732 30.45 -21.23 9.53
C LYS A 732 30.87 -22.49 10.27
N GLY A 733 31.27 -23.51 9.52
CA GLY A 733 31.76 -24.78 10.03
C GLY A 733 30.75 -25.92 10.00
N GLY A 734 29.46 -25.68 10.23
CA GLY A 734 28.40 -26.71 10.13
C GLY A 734 27.47 -26.54 8.93
N ARG A 735 27.33 -25.34 8.43
CA ARG A 735 26.43 -25.01 7.30
C ARG A 735 27.02 -25.40 5.94
N CYS A 736 26.18 -25.56 4.95
CA CYS A 736 26.61 -25.64 3.56
C CYS A 736 27.16 -24.26 3.13
N GLU A 737 28.41 -24.21 2.67
CA GLU A 737 29.01 -22.93 2.28
C GLU A 737 28.61 -22.50 0.85
N ALA A 738 28.06 -23.39 0.01
CA ALA A 738 27.55 -23.01 -1.32
C ALA A 738 26.28 -22.15 -1.24
N CYS A 739 25.32 -22.50 -0.37
CA CYS A 739 24.11 -21.71 -0.14
C CYS A 739 24.16 -20.90 1.16
N HIS A 740 25.29 -20.88 1.86
CA HIS A 740 25.46 -20.20 3.16
C HIS A 740 24.43 -20.59 4.22
N GLY A 741 23.84 -21.78 4.12
CA GLY A 741 22.83 -22.29 5.05
C GLY A 741 21.37 -21.98 4.65
N ASP A 742 21.13 -21.35 3.51
CA ASP A 742 19.76 -21.04 3.03
C ASP A 742 19.02 -22.30 2.54
N GLY A 743 19.77 -23.32 2.06
CA GLY A 743 19.22 -24.53 1.44
C GLY A 743 18.77 -24.30 0.00
N ILE A 744 18.58 -23.07 -0.40
CA ILE A 744 18.13 -22.62 -1.72
C ILE A 744 19.08 -21.56 -2.27
N ILE A 745 19.09 -21.40 -3.58
CA ILE A 745 19.84 -20.35 -4.28
C ILE A 745 18.81 -19.46 -4.96
N LYS A 746 18.89 -18.17 -4.69
CA LYS A 746 18.10 -17.15 -5.35
C LYS A 746 18.73 -16.80 -6.69
N ILE A 747 17.97 -16.93 -7.77
CA ILE A 747 18.34 -16.48 -9.11
C ILE A 747 17.55 -15.20 -9.39
N GLU A 748 18.23 -14.08 -9.41
CA GLU A 748 17.63 -12.79 -9.71
C GLU A 748 17.34 -12.65 -11.20
N MET A 749 16.10 -12.37 -11.54
CA MET A 749 15.62 -12.21 -12.91
C MET A 749 15.32 -10.74 -13.15
N GLN A 750 16.00 -10.10 -14.12
CA GLN A 750 15.88 -8.65 -14.35
C GLN A 750 14.46 -8.15 -14.69
N PHE A 751 13.60 -8.99 -15.26
CA PHE A 751 12.25 -8.63 -15.72
C PHE A 751 11.14 -9.57 -15.21
N LEU A 752 11.49 -10.58 -14.42
CA LEU A 752 10.57 -11.59 -13.88
C LEU A 752 10.78 -11.69 -12.36
N SER A 753 9.83 -12.34 -11.69
CA SER A 753 10.00 -12.67 -10.27
C SER A 753 11.22 -13.54 -10.05
N ASP A 754 11.92 -13.30 -8.94
CA ASP A 754 13.09 -14.11 -8.55
C ASP A 754 12.72 -15.58 -8.45
N VAL A 755 13.60 -16.46 -8.96
CA VAL A 755 13.41 -17.91 -8.89
C VAL A 755 14.30 -18.48 -7.79
N TYR A 756 13.71 -19.33 -6.95
CA TYR A 756 14.41 -20.03 -5.89
C TYR A 756 14.56 -21.51 -6.26
N VAL A 757 15.79 -21.98 -6.35
CA VAL A 757 16.10 -23.38 -6.67
C VAL A 757 16.80 -24.05 -5.48
N PRO A 758 16.57 -25.35 -5.21
CA PRO A 758 17.34 -26.08 -4.21
C PRO A 758 18.85 -26.01 -4.48
N CYS A 759 19.64 -25.86 -3.44
CA CYS A 759 21.10 -25.84 -3.58
C CYS A 759 21.61 -27.18 -4.10
N GLU A 760 22.37 -27.18 -5.19
CA GLU A 760 22.90 -28.39 -5.83
C GLU A 760 23.90 -29.17 -4.95
N VAL A 761 24.53 -28.52 -3.97
CA VAL A 761 25.53 -29.14 -3.08
C VAL A 761 24.85 -29.83 -1.89
N CYS A 762 23.91 -29.18 -1.24
CA CYS A 762 23.26 -29.75 -0.04
C CYS A 762 21.85 -30.27 -0.31
N HIS A 763 21.35 -30.12 -1.52
CA HIS A 763 19.98 -30.57 -1.93
C HIS A 763 18.87 -30.12 -0.95
N GLY A 764 18.98 -28.89 -0.45
CA GLY A 764 18.03 -28.33 0.52
C GLY A 764 18.36 -28.60 1.99
N ALA A 765 19.32 -29.47 2.30
CA ALA A 765 19.62 -29.86 3.68
C ALA A 765 20.24 -28.75 4.56
N ARG A 766 20.71 -27.64 3.99
CA ARG A 766 21.31 -26.48 4.69
C ARG A 766 22.67 -26.70 5.35
N TYR A 767 23.12 -27.94 5.58
CA TYR A 767 24.33 -28.32 6.31
C TYR A 767 25.35 -29.03 5.43
N ASN A 768 26.56 -29.06 5.88
CA ASN A 768 27.60 -29.89 5.27
C ASN A 768 27.43 -31.38 5.69
N ARG A 769 28.07 -32.28 4.91
CA ARG A 769 27.92 -33.72 5.07
C ARG A 769 28.28 -34.21 6.48
N GLU A 770 29.38 -33.70 7.05
CA GLU A 770 29.91 -34.10 8.35
C GLU A 770 28.92 -33.77 9.50
N THR A 771 28.21 -32.64 9.42
CA THR A 771 27.20 -32.28 10.42
C THR A 771 25.96 -33.19 10.31
N LEU A 772 25.61 -33.62 9.08
CA LEU A 772 24.47 -34.49 8.81
C LEU A 772 24.71 -35.95 9.24
N GLU A 773 25.96 -36.35 9.48
CA GLU A 773 26.28 -37.67 10.01
C GLU A 773 25.82 -37.84 11.46
N VAL A 774 25.80 -36.76 12.25
CA VAL A 774 25.36 -36.81 13.65
C VAL A 774 23.84 -37.03 13.72
N ARG A 775 23.41 -38.06 14.44
CA ARG A 775 22.04 -38.47 14.55
C ARG A 775 21.55 -38.54 15.99
N TYR A 776 20.28 -38.16 16.18
CA TYR A 776 19.52 -38.35 17.40
C TYR A 776 18.24 -39.14 17.07
N LYS A 777 18.01 -40.28 17.76
CA LYS A 777 16.92 -41.24 17.44
C LYS A 777 16.87 -41.58 15.93
N GLY A 778 18.01 -41.72 15.25
CA GLY A 778 18.13 -42.06 13.83
C GLY A 778 17.94 -40.89 12.85
N LYS A 779 17.59 -39.70 13.30
CA LYS A 779 17.39 -38.50 12.48
C LYS A 779 18.52 -37.52 12.64
N ASN A 780 19.00 -36.91 11.53
CA ASN A 780 19.95 -35.83 11.57
C ASN A 780 19.27 -34.47 11.78
N ILE A 781 20.03 -33.39 11.92
CA ILE A 781 19.48 -32.04 12.21
C ILE A 781 18.62 -31.51 11.08
N SER A 782 18.90 -31.84 9.80
CA SER A 782 18.09 -31.46 8.66
C SER A 782 16.78 -32.24 8.62
N ASP A 783 16.79 -33.53 8.93
CA ASP A 783 15.59 -34.36 9.05
C ASP A 783 14.64 -33.77 10.11
N VAL A 784 15.19 -33.29 11.22
CA VAL A 784 14.39 -32.65 12.30
C VAL A 784 13.80 -31.33 11.84
N LEU A 785 14.51 -30.51 11.08
CA LEU A 785 13.95 -29.30 10.53
C LEU A 785 12.82 -29.56 9.51
N ASN A 786 12.89 -30.70 8.82
CA ASN A 786 11.87 -31.14 7.88
C ASN A 786 10.68 -31.85 8.51
N MET A 787 10.73 -32.14 9.82
CA MET A 787 9.57 -32.67 10.54
C MET A 787 8.47 -31.60 10.64
N THR A 788 7.23 -32.03 10.53
CA THR A 788 6.10 -31.22 10.98
C THR A 788 6.13 -31.09 12.51
N ILE A 789 5.43 -30.09 13.05
CA ILE A 789 5.32 -29.93 14.50
C ILE A 789 4.61 -31.13 15.10
N ASP A 790 3.60 -31.70 14.45
CA ASP A 790 2.87 -32.89 14.89
C ASP A 790 3.77 -34.14 15.00
N GLU A 791 4.72 -34.31 14.07
CA GLU A 791 5.74 -35.37 14.13
C GLU A 791 6.81 -35.11 15.20
N ALA A 792 7.17 -33.83 15.39
CA ALA A 792 8.20 -33.46 16.36
C ALA A 792 7.73 -33.59 17.81
N VAL A 793 6.43 -33.44 18.11
CA VAL A 793 5.90 -33.60 19.47
C VAL A 793 6.18 -35.00 20.05
N PRO A 794 5.83 -36.12 19.44
CA PRO A 794 6.16 -37.44 19.94
C PRO A 794 7.67 -37.75 19.85
N PHE A 795 8.38 -37.19 18.85
CA PHE A 795 9.82 -37.41 18.72
C PHE A 795 10.62 -36.86 19.92
N PHE A 796 10.22 -35.69 20.44
CA PHE A 796 10.84 -35.02 21.57
C PHE A 796 10.09 -35.23 22.91
N GLU A 797 9.28 -36.26 23.06
CA GLU A 797 8.45 -36.50 24.25
C GLU A 797 9.23 -36.48 25.57
N ASN A 798 10.52 -36.89 25.56
CA ASN A 798 11.38 -36.98 26.74
C ASN A 798 12.20 -35.67 26.99
N HIS A 799 11.88 -34.56 26.30
CA HIS A 799 12.59 -33.29 26.41
C HIS A 799 11.61 -32.17 26.75
N ASP A 800 11.30 -31.96 28.01
CA ASP A 800 10.25 -31.01 28.47
C ASP A 800 10.36 -29.61 27.91
N LYS A 801 11.60 -29.05 27.79
CA LYS A 801 11.80 -27.71 27.24
C LYS A 801 11.39 -27.61 25.77
N ILE A 802 11.76 -28.60 24.97
CA ILE A 802 11.42 -28.68 23.55
C ILE A 802 9.93 -28.99 23.41
N LEU A 803 9.44 -30.00 24.14
CA LEU A 803 8.08 -30.48 24.09
C LEU A 803 7.05 -29.38 24.41
N ARG A 804 7.31 -28.58 25.44
CA ARG A 804 6.43 -27.45 25.83
C ARG A 804 6.27 -26.46 24.69
N LYS A 805 7.39 -26.09 24.05
CA LYS A 805 7.35 -25.13 22.92
C LYS A 805 6.63 -25.71 21.71
N LEU A 806 6.85 -26.98 21.38
CA LEU A 806 6.17 -27.67 20.28
C LEU A 806 4.67 -27.81 20.54
N LYS A 807 4.25 -28.15 21.76
CA LYS A 807 2.83 -28.23 22.13
C LYS A 807 2.13 -26.88 22.01
N THR A 808 2.79 -25.78 22.38
CA THR A 808 2.20 -24.45 22.21
C THR A 808 1.98 -24.12 20.72
N LEU A 809 2.93 -24.48 19.86
CA LEU A 809 2.75 -24.33 18.40
C LEU A 809 1.61 -25.21 17.86
N GLN A 810 1.44 -26.41 18.38
CA GLN A 810 0.34 -27.32 18.04
C GLN A 810 -1.02 -26.76 18.51
N GLU A 811 -1.08 -26.20 19.73
CA GLU A 811 -2.30 -25.62 20.31
C GLU A 811 -2.82 -24.44 19.48
N VAL A 812 -1.96 -23.63 18.89
CA VAL A 812 -2.36 -22.54 17.97
C VAL A 812 -2.73 -23.02 16.56
N GLY A 813 -2.81 -24.34 16.35
CA GLY A 813 -3.23 -24.94 15.09
C GLY A 813 -2.14 -24.99 14.00
N LEU A 814 -0.84 -24.96 14.39
CA LEU A 814 0.29 -25.01 13.46
C LEU A 814 0.94 -26.39 13.38
N GLY A 815 0.25 -27.47 13.81
CA GLY A 815 0.81 -28.83 13.83
C GLY A 815 1.34 -29.30 12.46
N TYR A 816 0.73 -28.87 11.39
CA TYR A 816 1.05 -29.28 10.01
C TYR A 816 2.28 -28.61 9.39
N ILE A 817 2.77 -27.47 9.93
CA ILE A 817 3.92 -26.77 9.36
C ILE A 817 5.23 -27.46 9.76
N HIS A 818 6.24 -27.36 8.88
CA HIS A 818 7.57 -27.87 9.17
C HIS A 818 8.36 -26.93 10.08
N LEU A 819 9.14 -27.48 11.01
CA LEU A 819 10.00 -26.71 11.92
C LEU A 819 10.95 -25.76 11.18
N GLY A 820 11.50 -26.19 10.05
CA GLY A 820 12.43 -25.45 9.20
C GLY A 820 11.76 -24.71 8.04
N GLN A 821 10.43 -24.60 7.97
CA GLN A 821 9.74 -23.91 6.87
C GLN A 821 10.19 -22.47 6.76
N PRO A 822 10.68 -22.01 5.59
CA PRO A 822 11.11 -20.62 5.41
C PRO A 822 9.99 -19.63 5.68
N ALA A 823 10.28 -18.54 6.38
CA ALA A 823 9.31 -17.48 6.66
C ALA A 823 8.68 -16.89 5.39
N THR A 824 9.41 -16.90 4.28
CA THR A 824 8.97 -16.40 2.97
C THR A 824 7.91 -17.27 2.29
N THR A 825 7.72 -18.50 2.75
CA THR A 825 6.71 -19.45 2.23
C THR A 825 5.47 -19.56 3.12
N MET A 826 5.48 -18.87 4.27
CA MET A 826 4.37 -18.86 5.21
C MET A 826 3.32 -17.84 4.82
N SER A 827 2.05 -18.17 5.06
CA SER A 827 0.96 -17.19 4.97
C SER A 827 1.03 -16.18 6.13
N GLY A 828 0.38 -15.01 5.95
CA GLY A 828 0.31 -14.00 7.01
C GLY A 828 -0.29 -14.54 8.30
N GLY A 829 -1.36 -15.32 8.22
CA GLY A 829 -2.01 -15.95 9.38
C GLY A 829 -1.12 -17.00 10.07
N GLU A 830 -0.32 -17.78 9.33
CA GLU A 830 0.67 -18.70 9.91
C GLU A 830 1.76 -17.94 10.66
N ALA A 831 2.30 -16.87 10.06
CA ALA A 831 3.30 -16.03 10.70
C ALA A 831 2.77 -15.41 12.00
N GLN A 832 1.56 -14.91 12.00
CA GLN A 832 0.87 -14.33 13.15
C GLN A 832 0.71 -15.37 14.27
N ARG A 833 0.28 -16.59 13.94
CA ARG A 833 0.14 -17.67 14.93
C ARG A 833 1.49 -18.10 15.52
N VAL A 834 2.59 -18.09 14.74
CA VAL A 834 3.94 -18.34 15.29
C VAL A 834 4.34 -17.25 16.27
N LYS A 835 4.03 -15.97 16.00
CA LYS A 835 4.26 -14.86 16.93
C LYS A 835 3.45 -15.05 18.21
N LEU A 836 2.16 -15.33 18.08
CA LEU A 836 1.27 -15.62 19.21
C LEU A 836 1.78 -16.76 20.07
N ALA A 837 2.17 -17.90 19.46
CA ALA A 837 2.76 -19.02 20.17
C ALA A 837 4.02 -18.63 20.94
N THR A 838 4.86 -17.78 20.36
CA THR A 838 6.10 -17.32 21.00
C THR A 838 5.80 -16.51 22.26
N GLU A 839 4.80 -15.65 22.23
CA GLU A 839 4.40 -14.87 23.40
C GLU A 839 3.78 -15.76 24.49
N LEU A 840 2.97 -16.74 24.11
CA LEU A 840 2.43 -17.76 25.05
C LEU A 840 3.50 -18.59 25.76
N MET A 841 4.66 -18.80 25.11
CA MET A 841 5.77 -19.52 25.72
C MET A 841 6.49 -18.72 26.81
N ARG A 842 6.31 -17.41 26.83
CA ARG A 842 6.88 -16.50 27.83
C ARG A 842 6.02 -16.51 29.10
N ARG A 843 6.62 -16.25 30.25
CA ARG A 843 5.85 -16.02 31.47
C ARG A 843 5.24 -14.62 31.39
N GLY A 844 3.91 -14.56 31.40
CA GLY A 844 3.19 -13.30 31.44
C GLY A 844 3.26 -12.64 32.82
N THR A 845 3.18 -11.32 32.86
CA THR A 845 3.07 -10.50 34.10
C THR A 845 1.63 -10.41 34.57
N GLY A 846 0.65 -10.66 33.70
CA GLY A 846 -0.78 -10.49 33.96
C GLY A 846 -1.34 -9.12 33.57
N ASP A 847 -0.48 -8.14 33.24
CA ASP A 847 -0.86 -6.76 32.86
C ASP A 847 -0.37 -6.38 31.45
N THR A 848 -0.22 -7.40 30.59
CA THR A 848 0.20 -7.19 29.19
C THR A 848 -1.01 -6.90 28.31
N LEU A 849 -0.88 -5.87 27.46
CA LEU A 849 -1.84 -5.59 26.39
C LEU A 849 -1.38 -6.26 25.09
N TYR A 850 -2.17 -7.18 24.57
CA TYR A 850 -1.97 -7.83 23.26
C TYR A 850 -2.87 -7.17 22.22
N ILE A 851 -2.30 -6.81 21.10
CA ILE A 851 -3.03 -6.30 19.94
C ILE A 851 -2.89 -7.31 18.80
N LEU A 852 -4.01 -7.67 18.17
CA LEU A 852 -4.05 -8.57 17.03
C LEU A 852 -4.87 -7.92 15.90
N ASP A 853 -4.35 -7.95 14.70
CA ASP A 853 -5.03 -7.42 13.51
C ASP A 853 -5.51 -8.60 12.64
N GLU A 854 -6.84 -8.76 12.52
CA GLU A 854 -7.54 -9.80 11.76
C GLU A 854 -6.93 -11.21 11.91
N PRO A 855 -6.82 -11.76 13.13
CA PRO A 855 -6.13 -13.03 13.35
C PRO A 855 -6.85 -14.27 12.78
N THR A 856 -8.07 -14.12 12.30
CA THR A 856 -8.83 -15.22 11.67
C THR A 856 -8.64 -15.33 10.16
N THR A 857 -7.82 -14.47 9.58
CA THR A 857 -7.52 -14.49 8.15
C THR A 857 -7.02 -15.86 7.69
N GLY A 858 -7.68 -16.44 6.68
CA GLY A 858 -7.34 -17.77 6.12
C GLY A 858 -7.64 -18.96 7.01
N LEU A 859 -8.47 -18.80 8.05
CA LEU A 859 -8.80 -19.85 8.99
C LEU A 859 -10.19 -20.43 8.75
N HIS A 860 -10.25 -21.77 8.73
CA HIS A 860 -11.51 -22.49 8.85
C HIS A 860 -12.10 -22.34 10.26
N SER A 861 -13.42 -22.42 10.41
CA SER A 861 -14.11 -22.26 11.71
C SER A 861 -13.55 -23.15 12.83
N GLU A 862 -13.04 -24.35 12.52
CA GLU A 862 -12.38 -25.23 13.51
C GLU A 862 -11.04 -24.65 13.98
N ASP A 863 -10.29 -24.00 13.09
CA ASP A 863 -9.02 -23.35 13.46
C ASP A 863 -9.28 -22.06 14.24
N ILE A 864 -10.36 -21.32 13.92
CA ILE A 864 -10.84 -20.17 14.70
C ILE A 864 -11.20 -20.60 16.11
N ARG A 865 -11.91 -21.71 16.28
CA ARG A 865 -12.24 -22.26 17.60
C ARG A 865 -10.99 -22.53 18.44
N LYS A 866 -9.94 -23.09 17.85
CA LYS A 866 -8.65 -23.34 18.53
C LYS A 866 -7.97 -22.02 18.91
N LEU A 867 -7.97 -21.05 18.01
CA LEU A 867 -7.39 -19.73 18.26
C LEU A 867 -8.10 -19.03 19.44
N LEU A 868 -9.42 -19.04 19.47
CA LEU A 868 -10.19 -18.43 20.55
C LEU A 868 -9.87 -19.04 21.92
N ILE A 869 -9.72 -20.36 22.03
CA ILE A 869 -9.28 -21.01 23.26
C ILE A 869 -7.93 -20.45 23.75
N VAL A 870 -7.04 -20.16 22.83
CA VAL A 870 -5.72 -19.60 23.14
C VAL A 870 -5.83 -18.14 23.61
N LEU A 871 -6.64 -17.32 22.94
CA LEU A 871 -6.86 -15.92 23.32
C LEU A 871 -7.57 -15.83 24.69
N GLU A 872 -8.55 -16.68 24.94
CA GLU A 872 -9.21 -16.76 26.23
C GLU A 872 -8.23 -17.13 27.36
N LYS A 873 -7.32 -18.08 27.14
CA LYS A 873 -6.26 -18.42 28.11
C LYS A 873 -5.37 -17.21 28.45
N LEU A 874 -5.06 -16.34 27.48
CA LEU A 874 -4.30 -15.10 27.74
C LEU A 874 -5.07 -14.15 28.66
N VAL A 875 -6.36 -13.96 28.39
CA VAL A 875 -7.22 -13.07 29.19
C VAL A 875 -7.43 -13.65 30.60
N ASP A 876 -7.60 -14.98 30.72
CA ASP A 876 -7.75 -15.65 32.03
C ASP A 876 -6.50 -15.54 32.93
N GLN A 877 -5.34 -15.25 32.32
CA GLN A 877 -4.10 -14.93 33.04
C GLN A 877 -4.01 -13.46 33.49
N GLY A 878 -5.06 -12.66 33.29
CA GLY A 878 -5.14 -11.25 33.68
C GLY A 878 -4.81 -10.27 32.55
N ASN A 879 -4.32 -10.73 31.41
CA ASN A 879 -3.92 -9.86 30.31
C ASN A 879 -5.12 -9.23 29.60
N THR A 880 -4.88 -8.15 28.89
CA THR A 880 -5.86 -7.51 28.01
C THR A 880 -5.59 -7.92 26.57
N VAL A 881 -6.63 -8.29 25.85
CA VAL A 881 -6.53 -8.66 24.43
C VAL A 881 -7.45 -7.75 23.61
N VAL A 882 -6.88 -7.00 22.68
CA VAL A 882 -7.60 -6.14 21.73
C VAL A 882 -7.42 -6.72 20.35
N VAL A 883 -8.53 -6.99 19.66
CA VAL A 883 -8.51 -7.61 18.33
C VAL A 883 -9.31 -6.76 17.36
N ILE A 884 -8.73 -6.45 16.20
CA ILE A 884 -9.48 -5.92 15.05
C ILE A 884 -10.08 -7.13 14.34
N GLU A 885 -11.39 -7.22 14.21
CA GLU A 885 -12.05 -8.36 13.58
C GLU A 885 -13.39 -8.03 12.91
N HIS A 886 -13.68 -8.83 11.86
CA HIS A 886 -14.95 -8.82 11.14
C HIS A 886 -15.70 -10.14 11.26
N ASN A 887 -15.01 -11.22 11.65
CA ASN A 887 -15.61 -12.54 11.80
C ASN A 887 -16.58 -12.55 12.96
N LEU A 888 -17.87 -12.76 12.68
CA LEU A 888 -18.93 -12.71 13.66
C LEU A 888 -18.82 -13.81 14.72
N ASP A 889 -18.17 -14.91 14.42
CA ASP A 889 -17.91 -15.97 15.39
C ASP A 889 -16.90 -15.55 16.47
N VAL A 890 -15.94 -14.67 16.13
CA VAL A 890 -15.05 -14.02 17.10
C VAL A 890 -15.78 -12.90 17.81
N VAL A 891 -16.46 -12.02 17.08
CA VAL A 891 -17.16 -10.86 17.63
C VAL A 891 -18.19 -11.30 18.69
N LYS A 892 -18.94 -12.38 18.44
CA LYS A 892 -19.93 -12.89 19.44
C LYS A 892 -19.30 -13.42 20.72
N THR A 893 -18.00 -13.80 20.71
CA THR A 893 -17.30 -14.32 21.90
C THR A 893 -16.62 -13.24 22.73
N ALA A 894 -16.50 -12.02 22.22
CA ALA A 894 -15.87 -10.90 22.91
C ALA A 894 -16.55 -10.56 24.24
N ASP A 895 -15.77 -10.06 25.20
CA ASP A 895 -16.32 -9.50 26.45
C ASP A 895 -16.83 -8.07 26.21
N TYR A 896 -16.15 -7.33 25.33
CA TYR A 896 -16.48 -5.93 24.98
C TYR A 896 -16.25 -5.67 23.50
N ILE A 897 -17.12 -4.88 22.89
CA ILE A 897 -17.03 -4.48 21.48
C ILE A 897 -16.91 -2.96 21.39
N ILE A 898 -16.11 -2.50 20.46
CA ILE A 898 -16.04 -1.12 20.00
C ILE A 898 -16.33 -1.15 18.50
N ASP A 899 -17.51 -0.64 18.11
CA ASP A 899 -17.95 -0.61 16.72
C ASP A 899 -17.79 0.77 16.11
N LEU A 900 -16.92 0.87 15.08
CA LEU A 900 -16.65 2.10 14.37
C LEU A 900 -17.42 2.18 13.06
N GLY A 901 -17.91 3.37 12.75
CA GLY A 901 -18.68 3.62 11.54
C GLY A 901 -19.11 5.08 11.41
N PRO A 902 -20.31 5.33 10.87
CA PRO A 902 -21.27 4.33 10.32
C PRO A 902 -20.83 3.71 8.98
N GLU A 903 -20.01 4.39 8.20
CA GLU A 903 -19.50 3.95 6.88
C GLU A 903 -17.96 4.04 6.83
N GLY A 904 -17.37 3.83 5.65
CA GLY A 904 -15.94 4.00 5.41
C GLY A 904 -15.55 5.42 5.00
N GLY A 905 -14.26 5.76 5.07
CA GLY A 905 -13.71 7.04 4.66
C GLY A 905 -14.22 8.22 5.47
N ASP A 906 -14.52 9.34 4.82
CA ASP A 906 -14.96 10.58 5.48
C ASP A 906 -16.32 10.45 6.20
N LYS A 907 -17.11 9.46 5.84
CA LYS A 907 -18.40 9.16 6.49
C LYS A 907 -18.26 8.22 7.68
N GLY A 908 -17.08 7.68 7.92
CA GLY A 908 -16.72 6.87 9.07
C GLY A 908 -16.09 7.68 10.19
N GLY A 909 -15.31 7.00 11.04
CA GLY A 909 -14.50 7.63 12.08
C GLY A 909 -15.23 7.99 13.35
N GLU A 910 -16.46 7.51 13.55
CA GLU A 910 -17.26 7.69 14.78
C GLU A 910 -17.43 6.35 15.51
N ILE A 911 -17.69 6.41 16.81
CA ILE A 911 -18.12 5.24 17.57
C ILE A 911 -19.63 5.11 17.41
N VAL A 912 -20.07 4.03 16.78
CA VAL A 912 -21.49 3.73 16.57
C VAL A 912 -22.10 3.03 17.77
N ALA A 913 -21.36 2.07 18.32
CA ALA A 913 -21.80 1.30 19.49
C ALA A 913 -20.61 0.81 20.30
N THR A 914 -20.79 0.70 21.63
CA THR A 914 -19.87 0.04 22.54
C THR A 914 -20.66 -0.80 23.54
N GLY A 915 -20.06 -1.86 24.05
CA GLY A 915 -20.68 -2.72 25.07
C GLY A 915 -20.47 -4.19 24.80
N THR A 916 -21.27 -5.03 25.44
CA THR A 916 -21.29 -6.48 25.19
C THR A 916 -21.88 -6.78 23.81
N PRO A 917 -21.57 -7.94 23.21
CA PRO A 917 -22.16 -8.35 21.92
C PRO A 917 -23.70 -8.30 21.92
N GLU A 918 -24.34 -8.62 23.03
CA GLU A 918 -25.80 -8.59 23.19
C GLU A 918 -26.36 -7.15 23.23
N GLU A 919 -25.58 -6.20 23.70
CA GLU A 919 -25.94 -4.77 23.70
C GLU A 919 -25.77 -4.17 22.31
N VAL A 920 -24.61 -4.41 21.68
CA VAL A 920 -24.34 -3.93 20.31
C VAL A 920 -25.35 -4.47 19.29
N ALA A 921 -25.75 -5.74 19.43
CA ALA A 921 -26.77 -6.37 18.58
C ALA A 921 -28.16 -5.68 18.62
N LYS A 922 -28.42 -4.80 19.62
CA LYS A 922 -29.69 -4.05 19.75
C LYS A 922 -29.59 -2.65 19.16
N VAL A 923 -28.41 -2.19 18.78
CA VAL A 923 -28.20 -0.85 18.23
C VAL A 923 -28.50 -0.86 16.73
N GLU A 924 -29.62 -0.27 16.33
CA GLU A 924 -30.07 -0.23 14.93
C GLU A 924 -29.07 0.45 13.99
N ALA A 925 -28.33 1.44 14.48
CA ALA A 925 -27.32 2.17 13.69
C ALA A 925 -26.05 1.33 13.43
N SER A 926 -25.83 0.25 14.18
CA SER A 926 -24.68 -0.62 14.03
C SER A 926 -24.95 -1.69 12.97
N TYR A 927 -24.24 -1.59 11.83
CA TYR A 927 -24.29 -2.66 10.84
C TYR A 927 -23.75 -3.99 11.41
N THR A 928 -22.65 -3.93 12.18
CA THR A 928 -22.16 -5.12 12.91
C THR A 928 -23.25 -5.72 13.78
N GLY A 929 -23.98 -4.89 14.54
CA GLY A 929 -25.07 -5.34 15.42
C GLY A 929 -26.20 -6.04 14.67
N GLN A 930 -26.55 -5.53 13.48
CA GLN A 930 -27.62 -6.11 12.65
C GLN A 930 -27.29 -7.54 12.21
N TYR A 931 -26.03 -7.81 11.82
CA TYR A 931 -25.57 -9.16 11.42
C TYR A 931 -25.27 -10.04 12.64
N LEU A 932 -24.82 -9.47 13.75
CA LEU A 932 -24.46 -10.19 14.96
C LEU A 932 -25.67 -10.80 15.68
N GLY A 933 -26.80 -10.09 15.72
CA GLY A 933 -28.03 -10.55 16.37
C GLY A 933 -28.48 -11.94 15.91
N PRO A 934 -28.71 -12.16 14.61
CA PRO A 934 -29.05 -13.48 14.07
C PRO A 934 -28.03 -14.59 14.39
N VAL A 935 -26.73 -14.28 14.41
CA VAL A 935 -25.67 -15.24 14.74
C VAL A 935 -25.73 -15.65 16.20
N ILE A 936 -25.94 -14.71 17.13
CA ILE A 936 -26.12 -14.99 18.55
C ILE A 936 -27.34 -15.88 18.75
N GLU A 937 -28.48 -15.54 18.15
CA GLU A 937 -29.73 -16.32 18.29
C GLU A 937 -29.58 -17.72 17.71
N ARG A 938 -28.93 -17.87 16.56
CA ARG A 938 -28.62 -19.17 15.97
C ARG A 938 -27.74 -20.02 16.90
N THR A 939 -26.70 -19.39 17.48
CA THR A 939 -25.79 -20.09 18.41
C THR A 939 -26.51 -20.52 19.67
N LYS A 940 -27.39 -19.69 20.26
CA LYS A 940 -28.22 -20.08 21.42
C LYS A 940 -29.12 -21.30 21.12
N LYS A 941 -29.69 -21.34 19.89
CA LYS A 941 -30.49 -22.52 19.48
C LYS A 941 -29.63 -23.79 19.43
N PHE A 942 -28.41 -23.73 18.91
CA PHE A 942 -27.47 -24.85 18.89
C PHE A 942 -27.07 -25.29 20.32
N MET A 943 -26.85 -24.34 21.23
CA MET A 943 -26.53 -24.61 22.63
C MET A 943 -27.71 -25.23 23.38
N GLY A 944 -28.95 -24.80 23.11
CA GLY A 944 -30.17 -25.33 23.72
C GLY A 944 -30.64 -26.66 23.14
N ALA A 945 -30.17 -27.08 21.99
CA ALA A 945 -30.49 -28.37 21.36
C ALA A 945 -29.63 -29.56 21.88
N LYS A 946 -28.60 -29.27 22.70
CA LYS A 946 -27.79 -30.25 23.41
C LYS A 946 -28.26 -30.38 24.86
#